data_a4f6918668cd19037ac6dd51500a21a7
#
_entry.id   a4f6918668cd19037ac6dd51500a21a7
#
_cell.length_a   1.000
_cell.length_b   1.000
_cell.length_c   1.000
_cell.angle_alpha   90.00
_cell.angle_beta   90.00
_cell.angle_gamma   90.00
#
_symmetry.space_group_name_H-M   'P 1'
#
loop_
_entity.id
_entity.type
_entity.pdbx_description
1 polymer ?
#
loop_
_entity_poly.entity_id
_entity_poly.type
_entity_poly.pdbx_seq_one_letter_code
_entity_poly.pdbx_strand_id
1 'polypeptide(L)'
;MTVTEVTPAGGGTALRRTPTQVRKRDGGSEPLDVRKLVATVERWADDLPDVDPLRVATRTISGLYDGATTAELDRLTIQTAAEMIGTEPQYSRLAARLLASHIEREVRRQGVTSFSAAIRAGHAQGLIGDETAAFVAAHGRALDDAVDADGDRRFEYFGLRTVYDRYLLRHPTSRLVLETPQYWLLRVACGLSRTPDEAVDFYRLMSSLAYLPSSPTLFNSGTRHTQMSSCYLVDSPRDELDSIYQRYAQVANLSKFAGGIGIAYSRVRSRGALIRGTNGQSNGIVPWLRTLDASVAAVNQGGRRKGAACVYLEPWHPDIEEFLQLRDNTGEDARRTHNLNLANWIPDEFMRRVEADEVWSLFDPDEVPELPDLWGERFDAAYRAAEAQGRYVRQLPARELYGKMMRTLAQTGNGWMTFKDAANRLCNQTAEPGNVVHLSNLCTEIVEVSSDAETAVCNLGSVNVAAHVADGGIDWERLRATVRTAVTFLDRVIDINYYPTPQAAASNPRWRPVGLGLMGLQDVFFALRLPFDSPAARELSTRISEELYLTALETSADLARDFGAHPAYAQTRAARGQLQPDLWGVDGTQTARWSALRQRIGAYGLRNSLLVAVAPTATIASIAGCYECVEPQVSNLFKRETLSGEFLQVNTALVRELKARGLWTEQIRSAIRRAEGSVQDVAELPADVRELFRTAWELPQRALVDLAAARAPFIDQSQSLNLFLASPTIGKLSSMYLYAWKTGLKTTYYLRSRPATRIQQATVSAVAPVAVAPVAVAVDAEALACSLENPESCEACQ
;
A
#
# COMPACT_ATOMS: atom_id res chain seq x y z
N MET A 1 -6.35 43.55 79.39
CA MET A 1 -5.09 43.03 78.80
C MET A 1 -5.10 43.38 77.37
N THR A 2 -4.16 44.16 76.97
CA THR A 2 -4.02 44.93 75.73
C THR A 2 -3.85 44.06 74.48
N VAL A 3 -4.70 44.30 73.52
CA VAL A 3 -4.55 43.71 72.12
C VAL A 3 -3.74 44.73 71.33
N THR A 4 -2.58 44.32 70.87
CA THR A 4 -1.73 45.12 69.98
C THR A 4 -2.08 44.81 68.58
N GLU A 5 -2.60 45.79 67.85
CA GLU A 5 -2.76 45.73 66.37
C GLU A 5 -1.39 45.67 65.72
N VAL A 6 -1.22 44.65 64.78
CA VAL A 6 -0.11 44.58 63.83
C VAL A 6 -0.65 44.93 62.47
N THR A 7 -0.28 46.05 61.92
CA THR A 7 -0.51 46.53 60.59
C THR A 7 0.41 45.76 59.66
N PRO A 8 -0.11 45.15 58.51
CA PRO A 8 0.76 44.60 57.52
C PRO A 8 1.27 45.72 56.60
N ALA A 9 2.59 45.91 56.60
CA ALA A 9 3.29 46.72 55.59
C ALA A 9 3.10 46.15 54.23
N GLY A 10 2.45 46.90 53.34
CA GLY A 10 2.30 46.59 51.93
C GLY A 10 3.60 46.77 51.21
N GLY A 11 3.92 45.82 50.35
CA GLY A 11 5.05 45.79 49.42
C GLY A 11 4.89 44.66 48.43
N GLY A 12 3.72 44.54 47.81
CA GLY A 12 3.54 43.66 46.69
C GLY A 12 4.25 44.22 45.44
N THR A 13 5.50 43.89 45.26
CA THR A 13 6.16 44.01 43.93
C THR A 13 5.43 43.11 42.98
N ALA A 14 4.52 43.68 42.19
CA ALA A 14 3.97 43.02 41.03
C ALA A 14 5.17 42.63 40.13
N LEU A 15 5.51 41.35 40.13
CA LEU A 15 6.45 40.79 39.17
C LEU A 15 5.92 41.16 37.76
N ARG A 16 6.42 42.24 37.18
CA ARG A 16 6.25 42.52 35.77
C ARG A 16 6.85 41.31 35.05
N ARG A 17 6.03 40.39 34.63
CA ARG A 17 6.46 39.34 33.70
C ARG A 17 6.98 40.07 32.46
N THR A 18 8.29 40.03 32.22
CA THR A 18 8.88 40.46 30.97
C THR A 18 8.18 39.71 29.83
N PRO A 19 7.69 40.39 28.78
CA PRO A 19 7.04 39.71 27.67
C PRO A 19 8.03 38.73 27.06
N THR A 20 7.57 37.51 26.83
CA THR A 20 8.35 36.44 26.14
C THR A 20 8.99 37.00 24.88
N GLN A 21 10.31 36.89 24.75
CA GLN A 21 11.06 37.41 23.63
C GLN A 21 11.15 36.30 22.55
N VAL A 22 11.02 36.71 21.29
CA VAL A 22 11.21 35.81 20.14
C VAL A 22 12.42 36.29 19.35
N ARG A 23 13.35 35.38 19.10
CA ARG A 23 14.55 35.67 18.31
C ARG A 23 14.24 35.58 16.83
N LYS A 24 14.42 36.69 16.14
CA LYS A 24 14.29 36.74 14.68
C LYS A 24 15.43 35.98 13.99
N ARG A 25 15.22 35.69 12.75
CA ARG A 25 16.17 34.94 11.91
C ARG A 25 17.38 35.75 11.49
N ASP A 26 17.29 37.08 11.53
CA ASP A 26 18.40 38.03 11.37
C ASP A 26 19.24 38.22 12.65
N GLY A 27 18.91 37.52 13.73
CA GLY A 27 19.56 37.59 15.02
C GLY A 27 18.96 38.59 16.01
N GLY A 28 18.04 39.45 15.57
CA GLY A 28 17.32 40.38 16.40
C GLY A 28 16.34 39.68 17.35
N SER A 29 16.05 40.32 18.50
CA SER A 29 15.01 39.85 19.44
C SER A 29 13.89 40.87 19.52
N GLU A 30 12.64 40.42 19.52
CA GLU A 30 11.46 41.26 19.75
C GLU A 30 10.48 40.58 20.68
N PRO A 31 9.66 41.39 21.44
CA PRO A 31 8.57 40.83 22.24
C PRO A 31 7.60 40.06 21.35
N LEU A 32 7.13 38.90 21.85
CA LEU A 32 6.10 38.11 21.19
C LEU A 32 4.83 38.94 21.00
N ASP A 33 4.44 39.21 19.76
CA ASP A 33 3.17 39.84 19.45
C ASP A 33 2.08 38.79 19.19
N VAL A 34 1.25 38.59 20.21
CA VAL A 34 0.12 37.66 20.18
C VAL A 34 -0.83 37.94 19.01
N ARG A 35 -1.06 39.22 18.68
CA ARG A 35 -1.96 39.62 17.58
C ARG A 35 -1.43 39.16 16.23
N LYS A 36 -0.11 39.22 16.01
CA LYS A 36 0.50 38.71 14.79
C LYS A 36 0.33 37.19 14.65
N LEU A 37 0.45 36.45 15.76
CA LEU A 37 0.23 35.02 15.75
C LEU A 37 -1.23 34.68 15.44
N VAL A 38 -2.18 35.31 16.12
CA VAL A 38 -3.62 35.14 15.85
C VAL A 38 -3.94 35.47 14.40
N ALA A 39 -3.53 36.65 13.90
CA ALA A 39 -3.76 37.05 12.50
C ALA A 39 -3.13 36.09 11.47
N THR A 40 -2.01 35.45 11.82
CA THR A 40 -1.40 34.41 10.98
C THR A 40 -2.28 33.17 10.94
N VAL A 41 -2.79 32.71 12.06
CA VAL A 41 -3.68 31.55 12.12
C VAL A 41 -5.03 31.83 11.44
N GLU A 42 -5.63 33.02 11.69
CA GLU A 42 -6.88 33.48 11.07
C GLU A 42 -6.81 33.45 9.53
N ARG A 43 -5.71 33.96 8.97
CA ARG A 43 -5.49 33.95 7.51
C ARG A 43 -5.59 32.57 6.88
N TRP A 44 -5.15 31.54 7.60
CA TRP A 44 -5.16 30.15 7.11
C TRP A 44 -6.40 29.37 7.53
N ALA A 45 -7.28 29.98 8.36
CA ALA A 45 -8.55 29.41 8.81
C ALA A 45 -9.77 30.08 8.16
N ASP A 46 -9.60 30.87 7.12
CA ASP A 46 -10.63 31.72 6.50
C ASP A 46 -11.90 30.99 6.04
N ASP A 47 -11.76 29.73 5.60
CA ASP A 47 -12.84 28.83 5.16
C ASP A 47 -13.04 27.61 6.10
N LEU A 48 -12.53 27.69 7.36
CA LEU A 48 -12.60 26.61 8.34
C LEU A 48 -13.45 27.01 9.54
N PRO A 49 -14.78 26.96 9.46
CA PRO A 49 -15.69 27.55 10.46
C PRO A 49 -15.61 26.92 11.84
N ASP A 50 -15.14 25.68 11.95
CA ASP A 50 -15.02 24.95 13.22
C ASP A 50 -13.64 25.08 13.88
N VAL A 51 -12.76 25.89 13.28
CA VAL A 51 -11.43 26.18 13.82
C VAL A 51 -11.47 27.45 14.65
N ASP A 52 -10.91 27.41 15.86
CA ASP A 52 -10.74 28.56 16.75
C ASP A 52 -9.26 29.04 16.71
N PRO A 53 -8.93 30.13 15.98
CA PRO A 53 -7.57 30.64 15.87
C PRO A 53 -6.98 31.12 17.19
N LEU A 54 -7.83 31.70 18.06
CA LEU A 54 -7.38 32.19 19.36
C LEU A 54 -6.95 31.04 20.26
N ARG A 55 -7.68 29.94 20.25
CA ARG A 55 -7.34 28.72 20.99
C ARG A 55 -6.00 28.13 20.56
N VAL A 56 -5.72 28.09 19.25
CA VAL A 56 -4.43 27.65 18.72
C VAL A 56 -3.31 28.58 19.19
N ALA A 57 -3.48 29.89 19.03
CA ALA A 57 -2.49 30.88 19.47
C ALA A 57 -2.20 30.81 20.98
N THR A 58 -3.24 30.71 21.81
CA THR A 58 -3.10 30.62 23.28
C THR A 58 -2.32 29.37 23.69
N ARG A 59 -2.64 28.19 23.12
CA ARG A 59 -1.92 26.94 23.40
C ARG A 59 -0.48 27.01 22.92
N THR A 60 -0.23 27.56 21.72
CA THR A 60 1.12 27.75 21.21
C THR A 60 1.98 28.59 22.14
N ILE A 61 1.43 29.72 22.64
CA ILE A 61 2.13 30.62 23.55
C ILE A 61 2.42 29.93 24.90
N SER A 62 1.49 29.12 25.40
CA SER A 62 1.67 28.37 26.65
C SER A 62 2.83 27.37 26.61
N GLY A 63 3.18 26.86 25.40
CA GLY A 63 4.29 25.95 25.20
C GLY A 63 5.60 26.63 24.79
N LEU A 64 5.63 27.96 24.63
CA LEU A 64 6.79 28.69 24.12
C LEU A 64 7.71 29.13 25.26
N TYR A 65 9.01 28.92 25.14
CA TYR A 65 10.02 29.43 26.06
C TYR A 65 10.58 30.79 25.63
N ASP A 66 11.13 31.55 26.57
CA ASP A 66 11.73 32.87 26.29
C ASP A 66 12.98 32.74 25.42
N GLY A 67 13.10 33.58 24.39
CA GLY A 67 14.19 33.51 23.38
C GLY A 67 14.02 32.45 22.29
N ALA A 68 12.86 31.78 22.23
CA ALA A 68 12.56 30.86 21.11
C ALA A 68 12.66 31.57 19.75
N THR A 69 13.11 30.86 18.74
CA THR A 69 13.20 31.40 17.36
C THR A 69 11.83 31.41 16.67
N THR A 70 11.68 32.31 15.68
CA THR A 70 10.47 32.31 14.85
C THR A 70 10.24 30.98 14.12
N ALA A 71 11.29 30.20 13.84
CA ALA A 71 11.16 28.87 13.25
C ALA A 71 10.60 27.84 14.26
N GLU A 72 10.97 27.95 15.52
CA GLU A 72 10.40 27.12 16.59
C GLU A 72 8.96 27.51 16.89
N LEU A 73 8.63 28.81 16.86
CA LEU A 73 7.25 29.29 16.98
C LEU A 73 6.37 28.73 15.84
N ASP A 74 6.85 28.78 14.59
CA ASP A 74 6.13 28.21 13.45
C ASP A 74 5.88 26.71 13.66
N ARG A 75 6.92 25.93 14.05
CA ARG A 75 6.81 24.49 14.28
C ARG A 75 5.84 24.17 15.43
N LEU A 76 5.92 24.91 16.51
CA LEU A 76 5.03 24.72 17.65
C LEU A 76 3.56 25.04 17.29
N THR A 77 3.33 26.09 16.47
CA THR A 77 1.98 26.43 16.00
C THR A 77 1.38 25.31 15.13
N ILE A 78 2.19 24.75 14.22
CA ILE A 78 1.79 23.60 13.38
C ILE A 78 1.44 22.40 14.26
N GLN A 79 2.31 22.07 15.21
CA GLN A 79 2.12 20.94 16.13
C GLN A 79 0.87 21.14 17.00
N THR A 80 0.67 22.33 17.56
CA THR A 80 -0.52 22.67 18.36
C THR A 80 -1.80 22.48 17.56
N ALA A 81 -1.85 22.92 16.30
CA ALA A 81 -3.00 22.69 15.44
C ALA A 81 -3.20 21.18 15.18
N ALA A 82 -2.11 20.44 14.92
CA ALA A 82 -2.17 19.00 14.66
C ALA A 82 -2.67 18.19 15.88
N GLU A 83 -2.33 18.57 17.12
CA GLU A 83 -2.82 17.95 18.34
C GLU A 83 -4.34 18.11 18.54
N MET A 84 -4.94 19.10 17.90
CA MET A 84 -6.38 19.37 17.99
C MET A 84 -7.23 18.59 16.97
N ILE A 85 -6.62 17.86 16.05
CA ILE A 85 -7.30 17.08 14.99
C ILE A 85 -8.29 16.06 15.59
N GLY A 86 -7.90 15.38 16.65
CA GLY A 86 -8.76 14.40 17.32
C GLY A 86 -10.02 15.00 17.99
N THR A 87 -10.09 16.31 18.13
CA THR A 87 -11.27 17.03 18.64
C THR A 87 -12.13 17.56 17.48
N GLU A 88 -11.46 18.10 16.46
CA GLU A 88 -12.07 18.72 15.29
C GLU A 88 -11.19 18.49 14.05
N PRO A 89 -11.64 17.70 13.06
CA PRO A 89 -10.82 17.35 11.90
C PRO A 89 -10.36 18.56 11.05
N GLN A 90 -11.08 19.67 11.04
CA GLN A 90 -10.67 20.86 10.27
C GLN A 90 -9.31 21.42 10.70
N TYR A 91 -8.85 21.14 11.92
CA TYR A 91 -7.48 21.48 12.33
C TYR A 91 -6.40 20.78 11.51
N SER A 92 -6.70 19.65 10.85
CA SER A 92 -5.78 19.00 9.91
C SER A 92 -5.47 19.92 8.71
N ARG A 93 -6.50 20.55 8.15
CA ARG A 93 -6.31 21.52 7.05
C ARG A 93 -5.57 22.76 7.51
N LEU A 94 -5.89 23.29 8.68
CA LEU A 94 -5.14 24.41 9.24
C LEU A 94 -3.66 24.06 9.41
N ALA A 95 -3.34 22.93 10.04
CA ALA A 95 -1.97 22.48 10.25
C ALA A 95 -1.22 22.26 8.93
N ALA A 96 -1.89 21.72 7.89
CA ALA A 96 -1.35 21.56 6.55
C ALA A 96 -1.00 22.92 5.92
N ARG A 97 -1.89 23.90 5.97
CA ARG A 97 -1.67 25.25 5.41
C ARG A 97 -0.53 25.99 6.12
N LEU A 98 -0.45 25.85 7.44
CA LEU A 98 0.67 26.39 8.21
C LEU A 98 1.99 25.73 7.81
N LEU A 99 1.99 24.41 7.59
CA LEU A 99 3.16 23.66 7.11
C LEU A 99 3.54 24.07 5.68
N ALA A 100 2.58 24.21 4.76
CA ALA A 100 2.83 24.68 3.39
C ALA A 100 3.48 26.07 3.40
N SER A 101 2.97 26.99 4.20
CA SER A 101 3.58 28.33 4.39
C SER A 101 5.00 28.27 4.97
N HIS A 102 5.27 27.32 5.85
CA HIS A 102 6.62 27.08 6.38
C HIS A 102 7.57 26.58 5.27
N ILE A 103 7.13 25.60 4.47
CA ILE A 103 7.89 25.06 3.32
C ILE A 103 8.17 26.16 2.31
N GLU A 104 7.17 26.94 1.91
CA GLU A 104 7.34 28.05 0.97
C GLU A 104 8.40 29.05 1.43
N ARG A 105 8.37 29.42 2.71
CA ARG A 105 9.39 30.32 3.30
C ARG A 105 10.79 29.71 3.31
N GLU A 106 10.90 28.40 3.56
CA GLU A 106 12.18 27.68 3.53
C GLU A 106 12.77 27.67 2.12
N VAL A 107 11.95 27.42 1.09
CA VAL A 107 12.33 27.41 -0.32
C VAL A 107 12.74 28.82 -0.78
N ARG A 108 11.91 29.84 -0.52
CA ARG A 108 12.18 31.23 -0.92
C ARG A 108 13.47 31.81 -0.34
N ARG A 109 13.87 31.39 0.87
CA ARG A 109 15.13 31.84 1.51
C ARG A 109 16.37 31.40 0.78
N GLN A 110 16.29 30.35 -0.03
CA GLN A 110 17.39 29.85 -0.85
C GLN A 110 17.43 30.54 -2.22
N GLY A 111 16.66 31.63 -2.42
CA GLY A 111 16.56 32.32 -3.68
C GLY A 111 15.68 31.66 -4.72
N VAL A 112 14.94 30.61 -4.32
CA VAL A 112 14.03 29.88 -5.21
C VAL A 112 12.65 30.55 -5.16
N THR A 113 12.30 31.27 -6.23
CA THR A 113 11.07 32.09 -6.32
C THR A 113 10.06 31.58 -7.34
N SER A 114 10.44 30.59 -8.17
CA SER A 114 9.57 29.96 -9.17
C SER A 114 9.91 28.48 -9.34
N PHE A 115 9.05 27.72 -10.02
CA PHE A 115 9.30 26.33 -10.36
C PHE A 115 10.59 26.17 -11.18
N SER A 116 10.75 26.99 -12.24
CA SER A 116 11.96 26.96 -13.08
C SER A 116 13.24 27.27 -12.29
N ALA A 117 13.15 28.14 -11.27
CA ALA A 117 14.26 28.40 -10.36
C ALA A 117 14.57 27.22 -9.46
N ALA A 118 13.54 26.47 -8.99
CA ALA A 118 13.73 25.25 -8.22
C ALA A 118 14.46 24.16 -9.02
N ILE A 119 14.06 23.95 -10.26
CA ILE A 119 14.72 22.99 -11.17
C ILE A 119 16.17 23.38 -11.42
N ARG A 120 16.46 24.66 -11.70
CA ARG A 120 17.86 25.13 -11.86
C ARG A 120 18.70 24.91 -10.60
N ALA A 121 18.14 25.23 -9.43
CA ALA A 121 18.82 25.02 -8.15
C ALA A 121 19.11 23.53 -7.90
N GLY A 122 18.12 22.67 -8.13
CA GLY A 122 18.27 21.22 -8.01
C GLY A 122 19.26 20.62 -9.01
N HIS A 123 19.29 21.11 -10.25
CA HIS A 123 20.25 20.72 -11.29
C HIS A 123 21.68 21.09 -10.92
N ALA A 124 21.90 22.33 -10.44
CA ALA A 124 23.19 22.77 -9.96
C ALA A 124 23.75 21.95 -8.79
N GLN A 125 22.86 21.33 -8.00
CA GLN A 125 23.21 20.40 -6.92
C GLN A 125 23.33 18.93 -7.39
N GLY A 126 23.18 18.65 -8.69
CA GLY A 126 23.26 17.32 -9.25
C GLY A 126 22.08 16.41 -8.90
N LEU A 127 20.92 16.95 -8.52
CA LEU A 127 19.71 16.22 -8.15
C LEU A 127 18.76 15.99 -9.32
N ILE A 128 18.63 17.00 -10.19
CA ILE A 128 17.76 16.97 -11.38
C ILE A 128 18.52 16.42 -12.59
N GLY A 129 17.83 15.64 -13.43
CA GLY A 129 18.36 15.11 -14.68
C GLY A 129 18.55 16.19 -15.74
N ASP A 130 19.54 16.01 -16.61
CA ASP A 130 19.90 16.98 -17.66
C ASP A 130 18.74 17.21 -18.64
N GLU A 131 18.01 16.15 -19.01
CA GLU A 131 16.85 16.22 -19.91
C GLU A 131 15.71 17.05 -19.30
N THR A 132 15.38 16.82 -18.02
CA THR A 132 14.35 17.58 -17.31
C THR A 132 14.77 19.05 -17.15
N ALA A 133 16.04 19.30 -16.84
CA ALA A 133 16.55 20.68 -16.75
C ALA A 133 16.46 21.41 -18.10
N ALA A 134 16.82 20.75 -19.21
CA ALA A 134 16.71 21.30 -20.56
C ALA A 134 15.25 21.54 -20.97
N PHE A 135 14.35 20.59 -20.67
CA PHE A 135 12.91 20.73 -20.93
C PHE A 135 12.33 21.95 -20.20
N VAL A 136 12.60 22.09 -18.91
CA VAL A 136 12.12 23.22 -18.11
C VAL A 136 12.79 24.54 -18.55
N ALA A 137 14.05 24.52 -18.96
CA ALA A 137 14.69 25.73 -19.50
C ALA A 137 14.02 26.22 -20.79
N ALA A 138 13.57 25.31 -21.65
CA ALA A 138 12.87 25.65 -22.90
C ALA A 138 11.44 26.16 -22.67
N HIS A 139 10.75 25.70 -21.63
CA HIS A 139 9.31 25.93 -21.40
C HIS A 139 9.02 26.65 -20.07
N GLY A 140 10.03 27.20 -19.38
CA GLY A 140 9.96 27.67 -17.99
C GLY A 140 8.80 28.64 -17.71
N ARG A 141 8.51 29.60 -18.59
CA ARG A 141 7.42 30.54 -18.37
C ARG A 141 6.04 29.86 -18.34
N ALA A 142 5.77 29.00 -19.31
CA ALA A 142 4.47 28.31 -19.38
C ALA A 142 4.27 27.38 -18.16
N LEU A 143 5.36 26.73 -17.70
CA LEU A 143 5.34 25.86 -16.53
C LEU A 143 5.24 26.64 -15.22
N ASP A 144 5.92 27.78 -15.09
CA ASP A 144 5.80 28.67 -13.93
C ASP A 144 4.37 29.24 -13.80
N ASP A 145 3.77 29.64 -14.94
CA ASP A 145 2.38 30.15 -14.99
C ASP A 145 1.32 29.07 -14.71
N ALA A 146 1.64 27.80 -14.90
CA ALA A 146 0.73 26.68 -14.65
C ALA A 146 0.64 26.27 -13.17
N VAL A 147 1.55 26.75 -12.32
CA VAL A 147 1.57 26.38 -10.88
C VAL A 147 0.31 26.89 -10.20
N ASP A 148 -0.45 25.98 -9.59
CA ASP A 148 -1.64 26.31 -8.82
C ASP A 148 -1.23 26.85 -7.43
N ALA A 149 -1.42 28.13 -7.21
CA ALA A 149 -1.06 28.81 -5.96
C ALA A 149 -1.88 28.28 -4.76
N ASP A 150 -3.11 27.83 -5.00
CA ASP A 150 -4.00 27.29 -3.96
C ASP A 150 -3.95 25.76 -3.86
N GLY A 151 -3.15 25.09 -4.69
CA GLY A 151 -3.04 23.63 -4.73
C GLY A 151 -2.69 23.00 -3.38
N ASP A 152 -1.87 23.69 -2.60
CA ASP A 152 -1.46 23.19 -1.27
C ASP A 152 -2.61 23.19 -0.24
N ARG A 153 -3.71 23.92 -0.46
CA ARG A 153 -4.90 23.92 0.40
C ARG A 153 -5.68 22.59 0.38
N ARG A 154 -5.43 21.74 -0.64
CA ARG A 154 -6.07 20.42 -0.78
C ARG A 154 -5.52 19.37 0.18
N PHE A 155 -4.29 19.56 0.65
CA PHE A 155 -3.66 18.58 1.54
C PHE A 155 -4.24 18.59 2.95
N GLU A 156 -4.33 17.40 3.52
CA GLU A 156 -4.45 17.19 4.97
C GLU A 156 -3.05 17.15 5.62
N TYR A 157 -2.97 17.42 6.91
CA TYR A 157 -1.69 17.57 7.63
C TYR A 157 -0.76 16.36 7.45
N PHE A 158 -1.27 15.14 7.64
CA PHE A 158 -0.43 13.93 7.57
C PHE A 158 0.08 13.65 6.16
N GLY A 159 -0.74 13.95 5.16
CA GLY A 159 -0.34 13.86 3.75
C GLY A 159 0.79 14.84 3.44
N LEU A 160 0.61 16.12 3.76
CA LEU A 160 1.62 17.13 3.50
C LEU A 160 2.89 16.92 4.37
N ARG A 161 2.72 16.48 5.61
CA ARG A 161 3.86 16.13 6.47
C ARG A 161 4.68 14.99 5.88
N THR A 162 4.01 13.97 5.35
CA THR A 162 4.68 12.87 4.65
C THR A 162 5.42 13.36 3.41
N VAL A 163 4.82 14.26 2.63
CA VAL A 163 5.48 14.89 1.47
C VAL A 163 6.73 15.66 1.91
N TYR A 164 6.62 16.52 2.90
CA TYR A 164 7.74 17.31 3.42
C TYR A 164 8.89 16.45 3.93
N ASP A 165 8.58 15.39 4.69
CA ASP A 165 9.60 14.56 5.34
C ASP A 165 10.33 13.64 4.34
N ARG A 166 9.63 13.17 3.28
CA ARG A 166 10.12 12.05 2.45
C ARG A 166 10.30 12.38 0.98
N TYR A 167 9.48 13.26 0.39
CA TYR A 167 9.39 13.40 -1.07
C TYR A 167 10.07 14.65 -1.62
N LEU A 168 10.04 15.77 -0.90
CA LEU A 168 10.65 17.00 -1.37
C LEU A 168 12.17 16.87 -1.48
N LEU A 169 12.73 17.33 -2.60
CA LEU A 169 14.17 17.37 -2.80
C LEU A 169 14.82 18.31 -1.79
N ARG A 170 15.93 17.86 -1.22
CA ARG A 170 16.68 18.60 -0.21
C ARG A 170 18.09 18.89 -0.70
N HIS A 171 18.53 20.08 -0.39
CA HIS A 171 19.93 20.47 -0.62
C HIS A 171 20.88 19.48 0.07
N PRO A 172 21.90 18.94 -0.64
CA PRO A 172 22.75 17.87 -0.11
C PRO A 172 23.43 18.19 1.22
N THR A 173 23.86 19.44 1.40
CA THR A 173 24.62 19.89 2.58
C THR A 173 23.72 20.49 3.66
N SER A 174 22.91 21.51 3.32
CA SER A 174 22.08 22.22 4.30
C SER A 174 20.84 21.43 4.73
N ARG A 175 20.44 20.43 3.96
CA ARG A 175 19.21 19.62 4.15
C ARG A 175 17.89 20.39 4.04
N LEU A 176 17.94 21.67 3.69
CA LEU A 176 16.75 22.48 3.44
C LEU A 176 16.06 22.02 2.15
N VAL A 177 14.72 22.12 2.09
CA VAL A 177 13.95 21.73 0.91
C VAL A 177 14.12 22.74 -0.22
N LEU A 178 14.27 22.24 -1.45
CA LEU A 178 14.48 23.03 -2.67
C LEU A 178 13.21 23.25 -3.49
N GLU A 179 12.13 22.55 -3.15
CA GLU A 179 10.86 22.59 -3.89
C GLU A 179 9.67 22.68 -2.95
N THR A 180 8.61 23.37 -3.37
CA THR A 180 7.30 23.34 -2.71
C THR A 180 6.53 22.07 -3.11
N PRO A 181 5.40 21.72 -2.46
CA PRO A 181 4.60 20.58 -2.88
C PRO A 181 4.13 20.67 -4.34
N GLN A 182 3.73 21.86 -4.79
CA GLN A 182 3.34 22.05 -6.20
C GLN A 182 4.52 21.96 -7.17
N TYR A 183 5.69 22.46 -6.80
CA TYR A 183 6.91 22.30 -7.60
C TYR A 183 7.34 20.83 -7.70
N TRP A 184 7.21 20.08 -6.61
CA TRP A 184 7.43 18.65 -6.61
C TRP A 184 6.52 17.91 -7.60
N LEU A 185 5.19 18.13 -7.55
CA LEU A 185 4.25 17.49 -8.47
C LEU A 185 4.52 17.89 -9.94
N LEU A 186 4.83 19.15 -10.19
CA LEU A 186 5.16 19.61 -11.55
C LEU A 186 6.50 19.05 -12.04
N ARG A 187 7.50 18.89 -11.15
CA ARG A 187 8.75 18.17 -11.49
C ARG A 187 8.49 16.74 -11.91
N VAL A 188 7.65 16.03 -11.15
CA VAL A 188 7.27 14.64 -11.48
C VAL A 188 6.60 14.59 -12.85
N ALA A 189 5.69 15.51 -13.14
CA ALA A 189 5.03 15.61 -14.43
C ALA A 189 6.03 15.92 -15.57
N CYS A 190 6.90 16.90 -15.39
CA CYS A 190 7.91 17.27 -16.40
C CYS A 190 8.86 16.12 -16.74
N GLY A 191 9.24 15.31 -15.74
CA GLY A 191 10.12 14.16 -15.96
C GLY A 191 9.49 13.06 -16.81
N LEU A 192 8.17 13.07 -17.04
CA LEU A 192 7.43 12.07 -17.81
C LEU A 192 6.81 12.63 -19.10
N SER A 193 6.94 13.94 -19.37
CA SER A 193 6.23 14.58 -20.46
C SER A 193 7.13 14.88 -21.66
N ARG A 194 6.55 14.87 -22.84
CA ARG A 194 7.22 15.25 -24.11
C ARG A 194 6.93 16.70 -24.49
N THR A 195 5.79 17.22 -24.02
CA THR A 195 5.35 18.60 -24.31
C THR A 195 4.96 19.32 -23.03
N PRO A 196 4.99 20.66 -22.99
CA PRO A 196 4.54 21.41 -21.82
C PRO A 196 3.05 21.18 -21.49
N ASP A 197 2.20 20.95 -22.47
CA ASP A 197 0.79 20.69 -22.28
C ASP A 197 0.58 19.35 -21.56
N GLU A 198 1.27 18.29 -21.99
CA GLU A 198 1.28 17.01 -21.26
C GLU A 198 1.74 17.19 -19.80
N ALA A 199 2.78 17.98 -19.57
CA ALA A 199 3.28 18.23 -18.22
C ALA A 199 2.24 18.96 -17.35
N VAL A 200 1.54 19.92 -17.91
CA VAL A 200 0.47 20.64 -17.21
C VAL A 200 -0.72 19.72 -16.91
N ASP A 201 -1.10 18.88 -17.84
CA ASP A 201 -2.22 17.92 -17.64
C ASP A 201 -1.89 16.87 -16.58
N PHE A 202 -0.68 16.30 -16.61
CA PHE A 202 -0.23 15.38 -15.57
C PHE A 202 -0.11 16.07 -14.21
N TYR A 203 0.43 17.28 -14.17
CA TYR A 203 0.50 18.07 -12.96
C TYR A 203 -0.88 18.34 -12.37
N ARG A 204 -1.84 18.81 -13.16
CA ARG A 204 -3.21 19.11 -12.71
C ARG A 204 -3.89 17.87 -12.15
N LEU A 205 -3.71 16.73 -12.81
CA LEU A 205 -4.25 15.46 -12.32
C LEU A 205 -3.71 15.12 -10.93
N MET A 206 -2.39 15.18 -10.72
CA MET A 206 -1.78 14.90 -9.41
C MET A 206 -2.09 15.98 -8.37
N SER A 207 -2.05 17.27 -8.75
CA SER A 207 -2.35 18.39 -7.86
C SER A 207 -3.79 18.40 -7.37
N SER A 208 -4.74 17.85 -8.17
CA SER A 208 -6.13 17.67 -7.73
C SER A 208 -6.31 16.52 -6.71
N LEU A 209 -5.25 15.73 -6.45
CA LEU A 209 -5.25 14.51 -5.62
C LEU A 209 -6.25 13.44 -6.10
N ALA A 210 -6.71 13.51 -7.35
CA ALA A 210 -7.57 12.51 -7.98
C ALA A 210 -6.82 11.25 -8.43
N TYR A 211 -5.49 11.36 -8.60
CA TYR A 211 -4.60 10.27 -8.93
C TYR A 211 -3.20 10.55 -8.39
N LEU A 212 -2.53 9.53 -7.88
CA LEU A 212 -1.11 9.59 -7.56
C LEU A 212 -0.39 8.33 -8.07
N PRO A 213 0.78 8.49 -8.72
CA PRO A 213 1.65 7.36 -9.01
C PRO A 213 2.30 6.83 -7.73
N SER A 214 2.90 5.67 -7.82
CA SER A 214 3.61 5.05 -6.70
C SER A 214 4.82 5.85 -6.22
N SER A 215 5.23 5.59 -4.99
CA SER A 215 6.34 6.31 -4.35
C SER A 215 7.62 6.37 -5.18
N PRO A 216 8.10 5.31 -5.87
CA PRO A 216 9.29 5.41 -6.70
C PRO A 216 9.17 6.46 -7.82
N THR A 217 8.02 6.56 -8.47
CA THR A 217 7.76 7.61 -9.49
C THR A 217 7.76 8.99 -8.85
N LEU A 218 7.07 9.17 -7.72
CA LEU A 218 7.02 10.43 -6.99
C LEU A 218 8.39 10.90 -6.47
N PHE A 219 9.28 9.97 -6.13
CA PHE A 219 10.66 10.29 -5.73
C PHE A 219 11.56 10.65 -6.91
N ASN A 220 11.51 9.85 -7.97
CA ASN A 220 12.61 9.76 -8.92
C ASN A 220 12.31 10.39 -10.29
N SER A 221 11.03 10.66 -10.62
CA SER A 221 10.72 11.34 -11.88
C SER A 221 11.32 12.74 -11.94
N GLY A 222 11.99 13.04 -13.04
CA GLY A 222 12.69 14.31 -13.26
C GLY A 222 14.04 14.44 -12.55
N THR A 223 14.48 13.44 -11.79
CA THR A 223 15.79 13.40 -11.12
C THR A 223 16.84 12.68 -11.98
N ARG A 224 18.10 12.67 -11.52
CA ARG A 224 19.18 11.91 -12.19
C ARG A 224 19.01 10.40 -12.13
N HIS A 225 18.25 9.90 -11.17
CA HIS A 225 18.04 8.47 -10.96
C HIS A 225 16.58 8.12 -11.25
N THR A 226 16.28 7.85 -12.52
CA THR A 226 14.92 7.62 -13.02
C THR A 226 14.40 6.21 -12.77
N GLN A 227 14.79 5.53 -11.68
CA GLN A 227 14.17 4.26 -11.29
C GLN A 227 12.80 4.53 -10.67
N MET A 228 11.72 4.27 -11.42
CA MET A 228 10.34 4.63 -11.08
C MET A 228 9.43 3.40 -10.89
N SER A 229 9.93 2.19 -11.17
CA SER A 229 9.17 0.96 -11.01
C SER A 229 9.07 0.53 -9.55
N SER A 230 7.89 0.00 -9.16
CA SER A 230 7.59 -0.32 -7.77
C SER A 230 7.80 -1.78 -7.42
N CYS A 231 7.53 -2.69 -8.36
CA CYS A 231 7.40 -4.12 -8.11
C CYS A 231 8.25 -4.93 -9.07
N TYR A 232 8.87 -5.98 -8.52
CA TYR A 232 9.72 -6.90 -9.25
C TYR A 232 9.42 -8.34 -8.84
N LEU A 233 9.28 -9.23 -9.86
CA LEU A 233 9.10 -10.66 -9.68
C LEU A 233 10.32 -11.37 -10.21
N VAL A 234 11.08 -11.97 -9.31
CA VAL A 234 12.34 -12.67 -9.59
C VAL A 234 12.06 -14.17 -9.52
N ASP A 235 12.22 -14.88 -10.63
CA ASP A 235 12.05 -16.34 -10.66
C ASP A 235 13.07 -17.04 -9.76
N SER A 236 12.77 -18.26 -9.38
CA SER A 236 13.63 -19.10 -8.54
C SER A 236 15.04 -19.20 -9.13
N PRO A 237 16.10 -19.15 -8.34
CA PRO A 237 17.41 -19.53 -8.82
C PRO A 237 17.38 -20.97 -9.32
N ARG A 238 18.21 -21.29 -10.30
CA ARG A 238 18.55 -22.68 -10.61
C ARG A 238 19.30 -23.28 -9.42
N ASP A 239 19.19 -24.58 -9.26
CA ASP A 239 19.84 -25.29 -8.15
C ASP A 239 21.36 -25.40 -8.32
N GLU A 240 21.99 -24.23 -8.45
CA GLU A 240 23.42 -24.00 -8.66
C GLU A 240 23.90 -22.83 -7.82
N LEU A 241 25.09 -22.95 -7.24
CA LEU A 241 25.68 -21.94 -6.36
C LEU A 241 25.73 -20.55 -7.03
N ASP A 242 26.24 -20.48 -8.24
CA ASP A 242 26.37 -19.23 -9.00
C ASP A 242 24.99 -18.59 -9.26
N SER A 243 23.99 -19.40 -9.60
CA SER A 243 22.64 -18.92 -9.84
C SER A 243 22.00 -18.36 -8.57
N ILE A 244 22.17 -19.00 -7.43
CA ILE A 244 21.68 -18.53 -6.12
C ILE A 244 22.30 -17.15 -5.79
N TYR A 245 23.62 -17.01 -5.89
CA TYR A 245 24.27 -15.73 -5.61
C TYR A 245 23.95 -14.64 -6.63
N GLN A 246 23.77 -14.99 -7.91
CA GLN A 246 23.30 -14.04 -8.92
C GLN A 246 21.92 -13.50 -8.58
N ARG A 247 21.00 -14.35 -8.13
CA ARG A 247 19.66 -13.89 -7.66
C ARG A 247 19.78 -12.96 -6.45
N TYR A 248 20.68 -13.25 -5.50
CA TYR A 248 20.91 -12.36 -4.37
C TYR A 248 21.45 -11.00 -4.79
N ALA A 249 22.40 -10.97 -5.72
CA ALA A 249 22.89 -9.73 -6.31
C ALA A 249 21.78 -8.95 -7.04
N GLN A 250 20.88 -9.63 -7.77
CA GLN A 250 19.71 -9.01 -8.38
C GLN A 250 18.79 -8.41 -7.32
N VAL A 251 18.40 -9.18 -6.31
CA VAL A 251 17.54 -8.71 -5.20
C VAL A 251 18.16 -7.49 -4.51
N ALA A 252 19.47 -7.52 -4.23
CA ALA A 252 20.19 -6.40 -3.63
C ALA A 252 20.16 -5.13 -4.50
N ASN A 253 20.39 -5.27 -5.82
CA ASN A 253 20.35 -4.15 -6.76
C ASN A 253 18.94 -3.58 -6.91
N LEU A 254 17.91 -4.42 -7.05
CA LEU A 254 16.52 -3.99 -7.12
C LEU A 254 16.08 -3.31 -5.82
N SER A 255 16.46 -3.87 -4.67
CA SER A 255 16.16 -3.32 -3.35
C SER A 255 16.81 -1.95 -3.12
N LYS A 256 18.08 -1.76 -3.54
CA LYS A 256 18.79 -0.48 -3.47
C LYS A 256 17.99 0.68 -4.06
N PHE A 257 17.24 0.42 -5.12
CA PHE A 257 16.43 1.41 -5.84
C PHE A 257 14.95 1.39 -5.45
N ALA A 258 14.63 0.94 -4.24
CA ALA A 258 13.30 0.98 -3.63
C ALA A 258 12.24 0.06 -4.27
N GLY A 259 12.66 -1.00 -4.99
CA GLY A 259 11.76 -2.04 -5.49
C GLY A 259 11.19 -2.91 -4.39
N GLY A 260 9.88 -3.20 -4.46
CA GLY A 260 9.24 -4.29 -3.70
C GLY A 260 9.45 -5.61 -4.44
N ILE A 261 10.03 -6.61 -3.79
CA ILE A 261 10.54 -7.80 -4.46
C ILE A 261 9.78 -9.04 -4.03
N GLY A 262 9.27 -9.82 -4.99
CA GLY A 262 8.95 -11.22 -4.81
C GLY A 262 10.06 -12.09 -5.41
N ILE A 263 10.42 -13.18 -4.74
CA ILE A 263 11.35 -14.18 -5.25
C ILE A 263 10.78 -15.58 -5.03
N ALA A 264 10.71 -16.39 -6.09
CA ALA A 264 10.37 -17.81 -5.98
C ALA A 264 11.60 -18.61 -5.52
N TYR A 265 11.34 -19.75 -4.84
CA TYR A 265 12.44 -20.57 -4.31
C TYR A 265 12.22 -22.07 -4.49
N SER A 266 11.24 -22.49 -5.31
CA SER A 266 10.80 -23.88 -5.44
C SER A 266 11.73 -24.78 -6.28
N ARG A 267 12.79 -24.21 -6.91
CA ARG A 267 13.73 -25.00 -7.74
C ARG A 267 14.98 -25.46 -7.00
N VAL A 268 15.23 -24.97 -5.79
CA VAL A 268 16.43 -25.29 -5.00
C VAL A 268 16.19 -26.56 -4.22
N ARG A 269 17.11 -27.52 -4.33
CA ARG A 269 17.02 -28.84 -3.66
C ARG A 269 16.82 -28.76 -2.15
N SER A 270 16.10 -29.73 -1.64
CA SER A 270 15.73 -29.82 -0.23
C SER A 270 16.87 -30.33 0.66
N ARG A 271 16.64 -30.26 1.96
CA ARG A 271 17.54 -30.83 2.97
C ARG A 271 17.67 -32.34 2.81
N GLY A 272 18.89 -32.83 2.82
CA GLY A 272 19.23 -34.24 2.67
C GLY A 272 19.38 -34.71 1.21
N ALA A 273 19.01 -33.89 0.23
CA ALA A 273 19.20 -34.18 -1.18
C ALA A 273 20.70 -34.32 -1.54
N LEU A 274 21.03 -35.20 -2.49
CA LEU A 274 22.40 -35.47 -2.89
C LEU A 274 23.01 -34.30 -3.67
N ILE A 275 24.18 -33.83 -3.24
CA ILE A 275 25.01 -32.91 -4.01
C ILE A 275 25.98 -33.73 -4.86
N ARG A 276 25.64 -34.00 -6.11
CA ARG A 276 26.40 -34.91 -7.00
C ARG A 276 27.87 -34.51 -7.15
N GLY A 277 28.19 -33.21 -7.20
CA GLY A 277 29.56 -32.71 -7.37
C GLY A 277 30.51 -32.98 -6.21
N THR A 278 30.00 -33.11 -4.99
CA THR A 278 30.81 -33.32 -3.77
C THR A 278 30.48 -34.64 -3.07
N ASN A 279 29.44 -35.36 -3.55
CA ASN A 279 28.89 -36.55 -2.90
C ASN A 279 28.46 -36.30 -1.44
N GLY A 280 28.06 -35.03 -1.16
CA GLY A 280 27.55 -34.61 0.15
C GLY A 280 26.04 -34.48 0.15
N GLN A 281 25.47 -34.07 1.28
CA GLN A 281 24.04 -33.80 1.44
C GLN A 281 23.78 -32.30 1.55
N SER A 282 22.69 -31.86 0.94
CA SER A 282 22.19 -30.49 1.03
C SER A 282 21.69 -30.16 2.44
N ASN A 283 21.92 -28.93 2.88
CA ASN A 283 21.32 -28.37 4.09
C ASN A 283 19.93 -27.77 3.86
N GLY A 284 19.38 -27.89 2.63
CA GLY A 284 18.08 -27.37 2.25
C GLY A 284 18.06 -25.85 2.02
N ILE A 285 16.84 -25.30 1.90
CA ILE A 285 16.66 -23.88 1.55
C ILE A 285 16.87 -22.92 2.74
N VAL A 286 16.69 -23.36 3.97
CA VAL A 286 16.71 -22.48 5.16
C VAL A 286 18.01 -21.68 5.30
N PRO A 287 19.22 -22.26 5.18
CA PRO A 287 20.47 -21.50 5.23
C PRO A 287 20.58 -20.45 4.13
N TRP A 288 20.11 -20.78 2.93
CA TRP A 288 20.08 -19.85 1.80
C TRP A 288 19.15 -18.67 2.05
N LEU A 289 17.93 -18.93 2.54
CA LEU A 289 16.95 -17.88 2.87
C LEU A 289 17.45 -16.99 4.01
N ARG A 290 18.22 -17.53 4.92
CA ARG A 290 18.88 -16.74 5.97
C ARG A 290 19.96 -15.80 5.43
N THR A 291 20.76 -16.26 4.46
CA THR A 291 21.71 -15.40 3.74
C THR A 291 20.98 -14.29 2.99
N LEU A 292 19.85 -14.60 2.34
CA LEU A 292 19.00 -13.61 1.67
C LEU A 292 18.41 -12.61 2.67
N ASP A 293 17.95 -13.07 3.83
CA ASP A 293 17.40 -12.23 4.91
C ASP A 293 18.43 -11.18 5.37
N ALA A 294 19.65 -11.61 5.62
CA ALA A 294 20.75 -10.73 6.01
C ALA A 294 21.10 -9.73 4.89
N SER A 295 21.12 -10.18 3.64
CA SER A 295 21.34 -9.33 2.45
C SER A 295 20.28 -8.25 2.31
N VAL A 296 18.99 -8.62 2.42
CA VAL A 296 17.86 -7.69 2.34
C VAL A 296 17.91 -6.67 3.49
N ALA A 297 18.24 -7.11 4.71
CA ALA A 297 18.38 -6.23 5.87
C ALA A 297 19.54 -5.23 5.72
N ALA A 298 20.64 -5.64 5.08
CA ALA A 298 21.81 -4.80 4.85
C ALA A 298 21.58 -3.69 3.82
N VAL A 299 20.68 -3.90 2.85
CA VAL A 299 20.42 -2.93 1.79
C VAL A 299 19.55 -1.80 2.30
N ASN A 300 20.11 -0.59 2.34
CA ASN A 300 19.40 0.62 2.70
C ASN A 300 18.96 1.37 1.43
N GLN A 301 17.66 1.52 1.24
CA GLN A 301 17.04 2.24 0.12
C GLN A 301 17.24 3.77 0.25
N GLY A 302 18.48 4.23 0.12
CA GLY A 302 18.84 5.65 0.20
C GLY A 302 18.49 6.32 1.55
N GLY A 303 18.47 5.57 2.66
CA GLY A 303 18.12 6.06 4.00
C GLY A 303 16.62 6.24 4.23
N ARG A 304 15.77 5.93 3.24
CA ARG A 304 14.32 6.19 3.29
C ARG A 304 13.48 4.97 3.69
N ARG A 305 13.94 3.76 3.36
CA ARG A 305 13.30 2.47 3.71
C ARG A 305 14.36 1.38 3.91
N LYS A 306 14.05 0.37 4.73
CA LYS A 306 14.79 -0.89 4.74
C LYS A 306 14.41 -1.70 3.51
N GLY A 307 15.32 -2.53 3.00
CA GLY A 307 15.02 -3.52 1.98
C GLY A 307 13.92 -4.48 2.46
N ALA A 308 13.06 -4.92 1.54
CA ALA A 308 11.99 -5.86 1.83
C ALA A 308 11.78 -6.81 0.65
N ALA A 309 11.65 -8.10 0.94
CA ALA A 309 11.36 -9.13 -0.04
C ALA A 309 10.36 -10.15 0.51
N CYS A 310 9.59 -10.77 -0.39
CA CYS A 310 8.73 -11.91 -0.09
C CYS A 310 9.24 -13.14 -0.83
N VAL A 311 9.40 -14.24 -0.12
CA VAL A 311 9.78 -15.54 -0.68
C VAL A 311 8.53 -16.37 -0.91
N TYR A 312 8.40 -16.91 -2.11
CA TYR A 312 7.32 -17.79 -2.54
C TYR A 312 7.81 -19.22 -2.63
N LEU A 313 7.12 -20.14 -1.97
CA LEU A 313 7.43 -21.57 -2.01
C LEU A 313 6.17 -22.36 -2.34
N GLU A 314 6.31 -23.39 -3.20
CA GLU A 314 5.23 -24.31 -3.51
C GLU A 314 5.12 -25.39 -2.43
N PRO A 315 3.89 -25.83 -2.02
CA PRO A 315 3.70 -26.74 -0.89
C PRO A 315 4.18 -28.18 -1.13
N TRP A 316 4.53 -28.56 -2.35
CA TRP A 316 5.12 -29.86 -2.66
C TRP A 316 6.62 -29.96 -2.36
N HIS A 317 7.28 -28.84 -2.04
CA HIS A 317 8.70 -28.81 -1.69
C HIS A 317 8.94 -29.47 -0.32
N PRO A 318 9.96 -30.36 -0.15
CA PRO A 318 10.17 -31.09 1.11
C PRO A 318 10.43 -30.21 2.33
N ASP A 319 11.05 -29.06 2.14
CA ASP A 319 11.38 -28.11 3.22
C ASP A 319 10.21 -27.16 3.57
N ILE A 320 8.99 -27.39 3.06
CA ILE A 320 7.83 -26.52 3.29
C ILE A 320 7.52 -26.31 4.77
N GLU A 321 7.67 -27.32 5.61
CA GLU A 321 7.37 -27.20 7.03
C GLU A 321 8.41 -26.32 7.76
N GLU A 322 9.71 -26.43 7.38
CA GLU A 322 10.76 -25.55 7.90
C GLU A 322 10.58 -24.12 7.39
N PHE A 323 10.14 -23.94 6.13
CA PHE A 323 9.82 -22.65 5.54
C PHE A 323 8.69 -21.95 6.31
N LEU A 324 7.62 -22.65 6.66
CA LEU A 324 6.52 -22.08 7.43
C LEU A 324 6.94 -21.56 8.82
N GLN A 325 8.02 -22.12 9.40
CA GLN A 325 8.54 -21.73 10.72
C GLN A 325 9.53 -20.58 10.68
N LEU A 326 9.96 -20.09 9.50
CA LEU A 326 11.01 -19.07 9.37
C LEU A 326 10.68 -17.76 10.11
N ARG A 327 9.40 -17.46 10.30
CA ARG A 327 8.92 -16.25 10.97
C ARG A 327 8.49 -16.47 12.43
N ASP A 328 8.65 -17.67 12.97
CA ASP A 328 8.28 -17.93 14.36
C ASP A 328 9.14 -17.09 15.31
N ASN A 329 8.49 -16.57 16.36
CA ASN A 329 9.16 -15.79 17.41
C ASN A 329 9.88 -16.66 18.46
N THR A 330 9.83 -17.98 18.31
CA THR A 330 10.43 -18.96 19.22
C THR A 330 11.36 -19.91 18.47
N GLY A 331 12.22 -20.64 19.19
CA GLY A 331 13.17 -21.59 18.62
C GLY A 331 14.54 -20.99 18.33
N GLU A 332 15.37 -21.70 17.57
CA GLU A 332 16.74 -21.28 17.25
C GLU A 332 16.72 -20.11 16.24
N ASP A 333 17.26 -18.97 16.62
CA ASP A 333 17.40 -17.80 15.76
C ASP A 333 18.17 -18.11 14.46
N ALA A 334 19.13 -19.05 14.54
CA ALA A 334 19.86 -19.57 13.38
C ALA A 334 18.97 -20.15 12.26
N ARG A 335 17.72 -20.48 12.56
CA ARG A 335 16.74 -21.05 11.64
C ARG A 335 15.57 -20.09 11.36
N ARG A 336 15.74 -18.80 11.63
CA ARG A 336 14.71 -17.76 11.47
C ARG A 336 15.12 -16.70 10.46
N THR A 337 14.12 -16.09 9.84
CA THR A 337 14.28 -14.95 8.94
C THR A 337 13.27 -13.88 9.35
N HIS A 338 13.71 -12.75 9.89
CA HIS A 338 12.83 -11.71 10.43
C HIS A 338 12.56 -10.56 9.45
N ASN A 339 13.34 -10.44 8.37
CA ASN A 339 13.25 -9.38 7.38
C ASN A 339 12.57 -9.84 6.07
N LEU A 340 12.44 -11.15 5.85
CA LEU A 340 11.71 -11.73 4.72
C LEU A 340 10.24 -11.94 5.05
N ASN A 341 9.35 -11.63 4.12
CA ASN A 341 7.98 -12.12 4.14
C ASN A 341 7.90 -13.47 3.43
N LEU A 342 6.88 -14.24 3.75
CA LEU A 342 6.66 -15.59 3.24
C LEU A 342 5.29 -15.68 2.57
N ALA A 343 5.22 -16.40 1.46
CA ALA A 343 3.97 -16.72 0.78
C ALA A 343 3.99 -18.17 0.25
N ASN A 344 2.85 -18.82 0.33
CA ASN A 344 2.63 -20.15 -0.22
C ASN A 344 2.10 -20.00 -1.65
N TRP A 345 2.77 -20.59 -2.65
CA TRP A 345 2.35 -20.59 -4.06
C TRP A 345 1.65 -21.92 -4.36
N ILE A 346 0.32 -21.94 -4.24
CA ILE A 346 -0.48 -23.13 -4.02
C ILE A 346 -1.15 -23.60 -5.32
N PRO A 347 -0.84 -24.82 -5.82
CA PRO A 347 -1.58 -25.44 -6.92
C PRO A 347 -2.97 -25.93 -6.45
N ASP A 348 -3.95 -25.93 -7.36
CA ASP A 348 -5.32 -26.36 -7.08
C ASP A 348 -5.39 -27.84 -6.61
N GLU A 349 -4.48 -28.71 -7.08
CA GLU A 349 -4.39 -30.10 -6.64
C GLU A 349 -4.18 -30.21 -5.13
N PHE A 350 -3.37 -29.33 -4.53
CA PHE A 350 -3.20 -29.31 -3.08
C PHE A 350 -4.52 -28.97 -2.38
N MET A 351 -5.23 -27.95 -2.82
CA MET A 351 -6.49 -27.52 -2.20
C MET A 351 -7.59 -28.59 -2.37
N ARG A 352 -7.65 -29.26 -3.52
CA ARG A 352 -8.56 -30.40 -3.73
C ARG A 352 -8.27 -31.56 -2.76
N ARG A 353 -7.00 -31.89 -2.53
CA ARG A 353 -6.60 -32.96 -1.58
C ARG A 353 -6.85 -32.56 -0.13
N VAL A 354 -6.69 -31.27 0.21
CA VAL A 354 -7.12 -30.75 1.53
C VAL A 354 -8.62 -30.98 1.73
N GLU A 355 -9.43 -30.67 0.73
CA GLU A 355 -10.88 -30.84 0.79
C GLU A 355 -11.29 -32.33 0.87
N ALA A 356 -10.64 -33.17 0.07
CA ALA A 356 -10.90 -34.62 0.00
C ALA A 356 -10.26 -35.44 1.15
N ASP A 357 -9.47 -34.78 2.03
CA ASP A 357 -8.70 -35.45 3.10
C ASP A 357 -7.71 -36.51 2.59
N GLU A 358 -7.03 -36.18 1.51
CA GLU A 358 -6.08 -37.08 0.85
C GLU A 358 -4.64 -36.81 1.29
N VAL A 359 -3.75 -37.73 0.89
CA VAL A 359 -2.32 -37.65 1.11
C VAL A 359 -1.69 -36.66 0.15
N TRP A 360 -0.72 -35.90 0.63
CA TRP A 360 0.11 -34.99 -0.15
C TRP A 360 1.56 -35.45 -0.20
N SER A 361 2.13 -35.55 -1.39
CA SER A 361 3.49 -36.00 -1.63
C SER A 361 4.44 -34.81 -1.78
N LEU A 362 5.60 -34.89 -1.12
CA LEU A 362 6.67 -33.91 -1.20
C LEU A 362 7.80 -34.43 -2.08
N PHE A 363 8.20 -33.63 -3.05
CA PHE A 363 9.19 -34.02 -4.05
C PHE A 363 10.42 -33.11 -3.98
N ASP A 364 11.63 -33.70 -4.10
CA ASP A 364 12.81 -32.90 -4.33
C ASP A 364 12.77 -32.27 -5.75
N PRO A 365 13.10 -30.98 -5.90
CA PRO A 365 13.11 -30.34 -7.21
C PRO A 365 14.04 -30.99 -8.23
N ASP A 366 15.11 -31.68 -7.83
CA ASP A 366 16.02 -32.41 -8.72
C ASP A 366 15.31 -33.63 -9.37
N GLU A 367 14.29 -34.20 -8.70
CA GLU A 367 13.50 -35.34 -9.20
C GLU A 367 12.30 -34.91 -10.06
N VAL A 368 11.81 -33.70 -9.87
CA VAL A 368 10.62 -33.15 -10.57
C VAL A 368 10.86 -31.71 -11.03
N PRO A 369 11.92 -31.45 -11.83
CA PRO A 369 12.32 -30.09 -12.20
C PRO A 369 11.26 -29.33 -13.01
N GLU A 370 10.30 -30.07 -13.60
CA GLU A 370 9.22 -29.50 -14.41
C GLU A 370 8.08 -28.87 -13.59
N LEU A 371 7.85 -29.27 -12.33
CA LEU A 371 6.68 -28.86 -11.56
C LEU A 371 6.55 -27.32 -11.38
N PRO A 372 7.63 -26.55 -11.17
CA PRO A 372 7.51 -25.11 -11.07
C PRO A 372 6.93 -24.45 -12.33
N ASP A 373 7.20 -25.02 -13.52
CA ASP A 373 6.77 -24.48 -14.83
C ASP A 373 5.40 -24.99 -15.28
N LEU A 374 4.75 -25.83 -14.48
CA LEU A 374 3.45 -26.40 -14.80
C LEU A 374 2.35 -25.84 -13.88
N TRP A 375 1.13 -25.77 -14.41
CA TRP A 375 -0.07 -25.37 -13.68
C TRP A 375 -1.30 -26.07 -14.27
N GLY A 376 -2.42 -26.10 -13.51
CA GLY A 376 -3.68 -26.73 -13.92
C GLY A 376 -3.50 -28.21 -14.21
N GLU A 377 -4.24 -28.73 -15.19
CA GLU A 377 -4.25 -30.15 -15.53
C GLU A 377 -2.85 -30.71 -15.86
N ARG A 378 -1.96 -29.86 -16.41
CA ARG A 378 -0.59 -30.30 -16.72
C ARG A 378 0.22 -30.54 -15.44
N PHE A 379 0.07 -29.67 -14.46
CA PHE A 379 0.66 -29.86 -13.13
C PHE A 379 0.09 -31.12 -12.47
N ASP A 380 -1.24 -31.26 -12.44
CA ASP A 380 -1.92 -32.40 -11.85
C ASP A 380 -1.42 -33.72 -12.42
N ALA A 381 -1.32 -33.82 -13.75
CA ALA A 381 -0.84 -35.01 -14.45
C ALA A 381 0.62 -35.33 -14.10
N ALA A 382 1.52 -34.33 -14.13
CA ALA A 382 2.92 -34.52 -13.79
C ALA A 382 3.11 -34.91 -12.31
N TYR A 383 2.40 -34.21 -11.40
CA TYR A 383 2.42 -34.50 -9.98
C TYR A 383 1.97 -35.92 -9.65
N ARG A 384 0.83 -36.36 -10.18
CA ARG A 384 0.30 -37.72 -9.99
C ARG A 384 1.18 -38.78 -10.63
N ALA A 385 1.80 -38.51 -11.79
CA ALA A 385 2.74 -39.41 -12.44
C ALA A 385 4.01 -39.61 -11.59
N ALA A 386 4.55 -38.54 -11.03
CA ALA A 386 5.71 -38.59 -10.11
C ALA A 386 5.37 -39.37 -8.84
N GLU A 387 4.17 -39.18 -8.30
CA GLU A 387 3.66 -39.89 -7.12
C GLU A 387 3.51 -41.39 -7.39
N ALA A 388 2.89 -41.77 -8.51
CA ALA A 388 2.73 -43.17 -8.92
C ALA A 388 4.08 -43.87 -9.16
N GLN A 389 5.11 -43.13 -9.55
CA GLN A 389 6.47 -43.66 -9.72
C GLN A 389 7.27 -43.71 -8.42
N GLY A 390 6.71 -43.23 -7.28
CA GLY A 390 7.36 -43.23 -5.98
C GLY A 390 8.54 -42.24 -5.88
N ARG A 391 8.58 -41.17 -6.72
CA ARG A 391 9.66 -40.17 -6.71
C ARG A 391 9.61 -39.19 -5.53
N TYR A 392 8.65 -39.32 -4.64
CA TYR A 392 8.51 -38.46 -3.47
C TYR A 392 9.54 -38.78 -2.38
N VAL A 393 9.97 -37.73 -1.68
CA VAL A 393 10.84 -37.85 -0.49
C VAL A 393 10.04 -38.39 0.70
N ARG A 394 8.82 -37.86 0.90
CA ARG A 394 7.85 -38.30 1.93
C ARG A 394 6.44 -37.86 1.58
N GLN A 395 5.50 -38.44 2.33
CA GLN A 395 4.08 -38.09 2.21
C GLN A 395 3.53 -37.68 3.59
N LEU A 396 2.52 -36.80 3.58
CA LEU A 396 1.77 -36.42 4.78
C LEU A 396 0.31 -36.12 4.41
N PRO A 397 -0.62 -36.10 5.37
CA PRO A 397 -1.98 -35.66 5.10
C PRO A 397 -2.02 -34.22 4.64
N ALA A 398 -2.71 -33.91 3.53
CA ALA A 398 -2.82 -32.57 3.01
C ALA A 398 -3.44 -31.59 4.03
N ARG A 399 -4.44 -32.05 4.79
CA ARG A 399 -5.06 -31.27 5.89
C ARG A 399 -4.08 -30.92 6.99
N GLU A 400 -3.10 -31.78 7.31
CA GLU A 400 -2.09 -31.51 8.33
C GLU A 400 -1.19 -30.32 7.88
N LEU A 401 -0.72 -30.36 6.64
CA LEU A 401 0.11 -29.27 6.09
C LEU A 401 -0.70 -27.97 6.02
N TYR A 402 -1.94 -28.03 5.55
CA TYR A 402 -2.83 -26.86 5.51
C TYR A 402 -3.07 -26.28 6.91
N GLY A 403 -3.26 -27.12 7.92
CA GLY A 403 -3.37 -26.72 9.32
C GLY A 403 -2.11 -26.02 9.84
N LYS A 404 -0.91 -26.44 9.39
CA LYS A 404 0.36 -25.75 9.70
C LYS A 404 0.44 -24.37 9.03
N MET A 405 -0.04 -24.23 7.77
CA MET A 405 -0.13 -22.93 7.09
C MET A 405 -1.07 -21.97 7.86
N MET A 406 -2.24 -22.46 8.29
CA MET A 406 -3.19 -21.66 9.09
C MET A 406 -2.59 -21.22 10.43
N ARG A 407 -1.79 -22.08 11.06
CA ARG A 407 -1.09 -21.74 12.30
C ARG A 407 -0.08 -20.63 12.07
N THR A 408 0.74 -20.71 11.02
CA THR A 408 1.71 -19.67 10.66
C THR A 408 1.01 -18.33 10.43
N LEU A 409 -0.09 -18.32 9.70
CA LEU A 409 -0.91 -17.13 9.49
C LEU A 409 -1.44 -16.55 10.80
N ALA A 410 -2.01 -17.39 11.67
CA ALA A 410 -2.54 -16.96 12.97
C ALA A 410 -1.47 -16.32 13.87
N GLN A 411 -0.27 -16.90 13.89
CA GLN A 411 0.81 -16.50 14.78
C GLN A 411 1.61 -15.30 14.26
N THR A 412 1.80 -15.20 12.96
CA THR A 412 2.73 -14.23 12.36
C THR A 412 2.08 -13.22 11.42
N GLY A 413 0.82 -13.46 11.00
CA GLY A 413 0.17 -12.71 9.91
C GLY A 413 0.82 -12.93 8.55
N ASN A 414 1.81 -13.84 8.46
CA ASN A 414 2.67 -14.12 7.30
C ASN A 414 2.46 -15.56 6.82
N GLY A 415 3.02 -15.93 5.68
CA GLY A 415 2.71 -17.19 5.02
C GLY A 415 1.43 -17.08 4.18
N TRP A 416 1.37 -16.00 3.39
CA TRP A 416 0.17 -15.63 2.63
C TRP A 416 -0.26 -16.74 1.68
N MET A 417 -1.58 -16.90 1.54
CA MET A 417 -2.18 -17.88 0.65
C MET A 417 -2.34 -17.26 -0.73
N THR A 418 -1.64 -17.80 -1.71
CA THR A 418 -1.68 -17.37 -3.11
C THR A 418 -1.85 -18.58 -4.02
N PHE A 419 -2.69 -18.46 -5.05
CA PHE A 419 -3.21 -19.59 -5.81
C PHE A 419 -2.61 -19.62 -7.23
N LYS A 420 -1.67 -20.56 -7.44
CA LYS A 420 -0.89 -20.73 -8.67
C LYS A 420 -1.76 -20.87 -9.91
N ASP A 421 -2.76 -21.75 -9.84
CA ASP A 421 -3.58 -22.08 -11.00
C ASP A 421 -4.52 -20.95 -11.38
N ALA A 422 -5.14 -20.28 -10.40
CA ALA A 422 -5.94 -19.09 -10.64
C ALA A 422 -5.10 -17.96 -11.25
N ALA A 423 -3.88 -17.72 -10.72
CA ALA A 423 -2.97 -16.72 -11.23
C ALA A 423 -2.59 -16.96 -12.70
N ASN A 424 -2.31 -18.22 -13.06
CA ASN A 424 -1.93 -18.58 -14.43
C ASN A 424 -3.12 -18.66 -15.38
N ARG A 425 -4.21 -19.31 -14.98
CA ARG A 425 -5.42 -19.45 -15.79
C ARG A 425 -6.01 -18.09 -16.18
N LEU A 426 -5.97 -17.12 -15.29
CA LEU A 426 -6.61 -15.82 -15.41
C LEU A 426 -5.61 -14.68 -15.72
N CYS A 427 -4.47 -14.96 -16.32
CA CYS A 427 -3.48 -13.98 -16.75
C CYS A 427 -3.44 -13.86 -18.28
N ASN A 428 -3.44 -12.64 -18.78
CA ASN A 428 -3.35 -12.35 -20.21
C ASN A 428 -2.03 -12.84 -20.84
N GLN A 429 -0.93 -12.85 -20.09
CA GLN A 429 0.40 -13.20 -20.58
C GLN A 429 0.64 -14.70 -20.74
N THR A 430 -0.22 -15.57 -20.19
CA THR A 430 -0.03 -17.03 -20.15
C THR A 430 -0.77 -17.79 -21.25
N ALA A 431 -0.94 -17.19 -22.41
CA ALA A 431 -1.57 -17.86 -23.55
C ALA A 431 -0.68 -18.95 -24.17
N GLU A 432 0.66 -18.79 -24.08
CA GLU A 432 1.62 -19.78 -24.52
C GLU A 432 2.08 -20.68 -23.36
N PRO A 433 2.28 -21.99 -23.59
CA PRO A 433 2.64 -22.93 -22.52
C PRO A 433 3.93 -22.63 -21.77
N GLY A 434 4.89 -21.93 -22.41
CA GLY A 434 6.16 -21.53 -21.80
C GLY A 434 6.10 -20.23 -21.02
N ASN A 435 4.97 -19.53 -21.04
CA ASN A 435 4.77 -18.30 -20.30
C ASN A 435 4.06 -18.62 -18.98
N VAL A 436 4.80 -18.59 -17.89
CA VAL A 436 4.30 -19.00 -16.57
C VAL A 436 4.49 -17.90 -15.53
N VAL A 437 3.49 -17.70 -14.70
CA VAL A 437 3.57 -16.90 -13.48
C VAL A 437 4.02 -17.82 -12.34
N HIS A 438 5.23 -17.58 -11.81
CA HIS A 438 5.84 -18.42 -10.80
C HIS A 438 5.64 -17.88 -9.36
N LEU A 439 5.18 -16.64 -9.22
CA LEU A 439 5.08 -15.94 -7.95
C LEU A 439 4.29 -14.64 -8.13
N SER A 440 4.13 -13.90 -7.03
CA SER A 440 3.68 -12.51 -7.03
C SER A 440 4.77 -11.60 -6.45
N ASN A 441 4.52 -10.29 -6.37
CA ASN A 441 5.43 -9.32 -5.76
C ASN A 441 5.37 -9.33 -4.22
N LEU A 442 6.03 -8.34 -3.59
CA LEU A 442 6.04 -8.15 -2.14
C LEU A 442 4.63 -7.97 -1.55
N CYS A 443 3.72 -7.31 -2.27
CA CYS A 443 2.39 -6.95 -1.78
C CYS A 443 1.24 -7.75 -2.44
N THR A 444 1.56 -8.77 -3.22
CA THR A 444 0.66 -9.77 -3.84
C THR A 444 -0.34 -9.26 -4.89
N GLU A 445 -0.23 -8.02 -5.36
CA GLU A 445 -1.10 -7.49 -6.41
C GLU A 445 -0.60 -7.74 -7.83
N ILE A 446 0.68 -8.09 -8.02
CA ILE A 446 1.29 -8.26 -9.35
C ILE A 446 1.35 -9.73 -9.73
N VAL A 447 0.80 -10.03 -10.91
CA VAL A 447 0.75 -11.38 -11.49
C VAL A 447 1.24 -11.29 -12.92
N GLU A 448 2.53 -11.49 -13.12
CA GLU A 448 3.23 -11.36 -14.40
C GLU A 448 4.14 -12.57 -14.63
N VAL A 449 4.36 -12.92 -15.91
CA VAL A 449 5.29 -14.01 -16.26
C VAL A 449 6.72 -13.64 -15.90
N SER A 450 7.47 -14.63 -15.44
CA SER A 450 8.88 -14.51 -15.09
C SER A 450 9.66 -15.73 -15.58
N SER A 451 10.97 -15.56 -15.73
CA SER A 451 11.87 -16.66 -16.12
C SER A 451 13.30 -16.38 -15.64
N ASP A 452 14.22 -17.29 -15.93
CA ASP A 452 15.65 -17.05 -15.66
C ASP A 452 16.20 -15.80 -16.39
N ALA A 453 15.67 -15.50 -17.56
CA ALA A 453 16.08 -14.39 -18.42
C ALA A 453 15.25 -13.12 -18.20
N GLU A 454 14.06 -13.19 -17.58
CA GLU A 454 13.12 -12.08 -17.46
C GLU A 454 12.65 -11.92 -16.01
N THR A 455 13.00 -10.79 -15.41
CA THR A 455 12.41 -10.32 -14.14
C THR A 455 11.20 -9.46 -14.48
N ALA A 456 10.03 -9.86 -14.04
CA ALA A 456 8.83 -9.06 -14.26
C ALA A 456 8.91 -7.71 -13.51
N VAL A 457 8.38 -6.65 -14.10
CA VAL A 457 8.48 -5.28 -13.58
C VAL A 457 7.16 -4.56 -13.78
N CYS A 458 6.60 -3.99 -12.71
CA CYS A 458 5.37 -3.23 -12.79
C CYS A 458 5.51 -1.80 -12.27
N ASN A 459 4.94 -0.86 -13.04
CA ASN A 459 4.77 0.54 -12.66
C ASN A 459 3.37 0.76 -12.12
N LEU A 460 3.26 1.32 -10.92
CA LEU A 460 2.00 1.45 -10.21
C LEU A 460 1.54 2.91 -10.06
N GLY A 461 0.23 3.07 -10.01
CA GLY A 461 -0.45 4.29 -9.61
C GLY A 461 -1.90 3.99 -9.25
N SER A 462 -2.55 4.87 -8.48
CA SER A 462 -3.91 4.62 -8.01
C SER A 462 -4.80 5.85 -8.15
N VAL A 463 -6.02 5.60 -8.63
CA VAL A 463 -7.08 6.60 -8.72
C VAL A 463 -7.73 6.77 -7.35
N ASN A 464 -7.83 7.98 -6.86
CA ASN A 464 -8.63 8.31 -5.69
C ASN A 464 -10.11 8.40 -6.11
N VAL A 465 -10.84 7.31 -5.96
CA VAL A 465 -12.25 7.25 -6.40
C VAL A 465 -13.15 8.16 -5.57
N ALA A 466 -12.78 8.49 -4.34
CA ALA A 466 -13.52 9.44 -3.51
C ALA A 466 -13.52 10.86 -4.10
N ALA A 467 -12.46 11.26 -4.81
CA ALA A 467 -12.38 12.53 -5.51
C ALA A 467 -13.35 12.64 -6.70
N HIS A 468 -13.97 11.53 -7.11
CA HIS A 468 -14.92 11.45 -8.22
C HIS A 468 -16.38 11.33 -7.76
N VAL A 469 -16.65 11.47 -6.46
CA VAL A 469 -18.02 11.55 -5.96
C VAL A 469 -18.56 12.97 -6.19
N ALA A 470 -19.68 13.06 -6.89
CA ALA A 470 -20.41 14.32 -7.15
C ALA A 470 -21.91 14.03 -7.22
N ASP A 471 -22.74 14.97 -6.79
CA ASP A 471 -24.20 14.95 -6.91
C ASP A 471 -24.86 13.64 -6.45
N GLY A 472 -24.34 13.03 -5.40
CA GLY A 472 -24.85 11.78 -4.82
C GLY A 472 -24.51 10.52 -5.60
N GLY A 473 -23.54 10.56 -6.50
CA GLY A 473 -23.05 9.42 -7.29
C GLY A 473 -21.59 9.56 -7.69
N ILE A 474 -21.15 8.76 -8.65
CA ILE A 474 -19.82 8.86 -9.26
C ILE A 474 -19.91 9.69 -10.54
N ASP A 475 -19.03 10.68 -10.68
CA ASP A 475 -18.78 11.36 -11.95
C ASP A 475 -17.97 10.45 -12.88
N TRP A 476 -18.69 9.66 -13.67
CA TRP A 476 -18.09 8.65 -14.54
C TRP A 476 -17.25 9.27 -15.65
N GLU A 477 -17.60 10.43 -16.16
CA GLU A 477 -16.80 11.07 -17.22
C GLU A 477 -15.48 11.57 -16.71
N ARG A 478 -15.48 12.22 -15.55
CA ARG A 478 -14.25 12.64 -14.88
C ARG A 478 -13.39 11.44 -14.50
N LEU A 479 -14.00 10.34 -14.03
CA LEU A 479 -13.27 9.10 -13.73
C LEU A 479 -12.57 8.54 -14.98
N ARG A 480 -13.27 8.48 -16.11
CA ARG A 480 -12.69 8.05 -17.40
C ARG A 480 -11.53 8.95 -17.84
N ALA A 481 -11.71 10.26 -17.74
CA ALA A 481 -10.63 11.20 -18.06
C ALA A 481 -9.38 10.96 -17.20
N THR A 482 -9.56 10.78 -15.90
CA THR A 482 -8.49 10.42 -14.96
C THR A 482 -7.79 9.14 -15.36
N VAL A 483 -8.53 8.08 -15.69
CA VAL A 483 -7.95 6.78 -16.09
C VAL A 483 -7.14 6.90 -17.38
N ARG A 484 -7.65 7.62 -18.40
CA ARG A 484 -6.92 7.83 -19.67
C ARG A 484 -5.57 8.49 -19.43
N THR A 485 -5.55 9.57 -18.68
CA THR A 485 -4.31 10.27 -18.34
C THR A 485 -3.37 9.39 -17.51
N ALA A 486 -3.90 8.68 -16.52
CA ALA A 486 -3.12 7.79 -15.64
C ALA A 486 -2.45 6.65 -16.41
N VAL A 487 -3.16 5.96 -17.32
CA VAL A 487 -2.61 4.87 -18.13
C VAL A 487 -1.52 5.39 -19.08
N THR A 488 -1.75 6.53 -19.73
CA THR A 488 -0.74 7.19 -20.58
C THR A 488 0.51 7.53 -19.77
N PHE A 489 0.34 7.99 -18.55
CA PHE A 489 1.42 8.33 -17.62
C PHE A 489 2.21 7.08 -17.20
N LEU A 490 1.52 5.98 -16.85
CA LEU A 490 2.15 4.73 -16.48
C LEU A 490 2.89 4.07 -17.66
N ASP A 491 2.32 4.08 -18.87
CA ASP A 491 3.00 3.55 -20.07
C ASP A 491 4.29 4.31 -20.36
N ARG A 492 4.29 5.64 -20.19
CA ARG A 492 5.45 6.48 -20.42
C ARG A 492 6.63 6.14 -19.49
N VAL A 493 6.36 5.74 -18.24
CA VAL A 493 7.40 5.32 -17.29
C VAL A 493 8.24 4.19 -17.88
N ILE A 494 7.64 3.24 -18.61
CA ILE A 494 8.36 2.08 -19.17
C ILE A 494 9.50 2.51 -20.12
N ASP A 495 9.27 3.56 -20.90
CA ASP A 495 10.22 4.02 -21.92
C ASP A 495 11.43 4.77 -21.33
N ILE A 496 11.28 5.39 -20.16
CA ILE A 496 12.31 6.26 -19.56
C ILE A 496 12.87 5.73 -18.24
N ASN A 497 12.37 4.58 -17.76
CA ASN A 497 12.79 3.99 -16.50
C ASN A 497 14.22 3.47 -16.57
N TYR A 498 14.98 3.70 -15.51
CA TYR A 498 16.24 3.01 -15.29
C TYR A 498 15.98 1.61 -14.74
N TYR A 499 16.51 0.59 -15.39
CA TYR A 499 16.40 -0.80 -14.96
C TYR A 499 17.67 -1.26 -14.26
N PRO A 500 17.61 -1.61 -12.97
CA PRO A 500 18.80 -2.00 -12.19
C PRO A 500 19.43 -3.33 -12.61
N THR A 501 18.69 -4.16 -13.36
CA THR A 501 19.16 -5.48 -13.83
C THR A 501 18.85 -5.71 -15.31
N PRO A 502 19.70 -6.46 -16.04
CA PRO A 502 19.44 -6.79 -17.44
C PRO A 502 18.12 -7.55 -17.66
N GLN A 503 17.73 -8.40 -16.70
CA GLN A 503 16.50 -9.19 -16.79
C GLN A 503 15.25 -8.29 -16.68
N ALA A 504 15.28 -7.27 -15.85
CA ALA A 504 14.21 -6.27 -15.77
C ALA A 504 14.16 -5.43 -17.06
N ALA A 505 15.31 -5.05 -17.62
CA ALA A 505 15.41 -4.32 -18.89
C ALA A 505 14.92 -5.15 -20.09
N ALA A 506 15.04 -6.48 -20.04
CA ALA A 506 14.53 -7.37 -21.07
C ALA A 506 13.00 -7.54 -20.99
N SER A 507 12.46 -7.70 -19.77
CA SER A 507 11.05 -8.02 -19.55
C SER A 507 10.13 -6.82 -19.77
N ASN A 508 10.40 -5.69 -19.10
CA ASN A 508 9.42 -4.60 -19.00
C ASN A 508 9.08 -3.96 -20.36
N PRO A 509 10.04 -3.63 -21.25
CA PRO A 509 9.72 -3.11 -22.58
C PRO A 509 9.05 -4.15 -23.50
N ARG A 510 9.32 -5.45 -23.30
CA ARG A 510 8.73 -6.53 -24.08
C ARG A 510 7.25 -6.73 -23.78
N TRP A 511 6.89 -6.77 -22.51
CA TRP A 511 5.51 -7.02 -22.05
C TRP A 511 4.72 -5.75 -21.79
N ARG A 512 5.37 -4.66 -21.44
CA ARG A 512 4.78 -3.35 -21.10
C ARG A 512 3.61 -3.43 -20.11
N PRO A 513 3.71 -4.18 -19.01
CA PRO A 513 2.64 -4.19 -18.01
C PRO A 513 2.63 -2.89 -17.22
N VAL A 514 1.43 -2.47 -16.80
CA VAL A 514 1.21 -1.40 -15.85
C VAL A 514 0.20 -1.84 -14.79
N GLY A 515 0.19 -1.20 -13.63
CA GLY A 515 -0.73 -1.53 -12.55
C GLY A 515 -1.49 -0.29 -12.10
N LEU A 516 -2.61 -0.01 -12.75
CA LEU A 516 -3.55 1.01 -12.30
C LEU A 516 -4.43 0.42 -11.19
N GLY A 517 -4.34 0.99 -9.99
CA GLY A 517 -5.19 0.63 -8.85
C GLY A 517 -6.21 1.72 -8.52
N LEU A 518 -6.87 1.52 -7.39
CA LEU A 518 -7.78 2.50 -6.81
C LEU A 518 -7.55 2.64 -5.31
N MET A 519 -7.94 3.79 -4.75
CA MET A 519 -7.93 4.09 -3.32
C MET A 519 -9.14 4.95 -2.97
N GLY A 520 -9.55 4.98 -1.70
CA GLY A 520 -10.70 5.76 -1.26
C GLY A 520 -12.06 5.10 -1.49
N LEU A 521 -12.12 3.77 -1.69
CA LEU A 521 -13.39 3.08 -1.89
C LEU A 521 -14.29 3.18 -0.64
N GLN A 522 -13.72 3.04 0.56
CA GLN A 522 -14.46 3.21 1.79
C GLN A 522 -15.05 4.63 1.93
N ASP A 523 -14.30 5.66 1.49
CA ASP A 523 -14.78 7.04 1.51
C ASP A 523 -15.96 7.24 0.55
N VAL A 524 -15.95 6.58 -0.62
CA VAL A 524 -17.13 6.53 -1.53
C VAL A 524 -18.32 5.94 -0.82
N PHE A 525 -18.15 4.82 -0.12
CA PHE A 525 -19.25 4.17 0.59
C PHE A 525 -19.81 5.07 1.71
N PHE A 526 -18.97 5.75 2.46
CA PHE A 526 -19.42 6.75 3.43
C PHE A 526 -20.16 7.91 2.77
N ALA A 527 -19.63 8.46 1.69
CA ALA A 527 -20.26 9.59 0.98
C ALA A 527 -21.64 9.26 0.41
N LEU A 528 -21.81 8.02 -0.09
CA LEU A 528 -23.07 7.52 -0.65
C LEU A 528 -23.93 6.77 0.38
N ARG A 529 -23.53 6.73 1.64
CA ARG A 529 -24.23 6.08 2.76
C ARG A 529 -24.48 4.58 2.51
N LEU A 530 -23.50 3.87 1.96
CA LEU A 530 -23.57 2.45 1.69
C LEU A 530 -22.82 1.67 2.77
N PRO A 531 -23.45 0.82 3.59
CA PRO A 531 -22.74 -0.11 4.45
C PRO A 531 -21.79 -0.97 3.62
N PHE A 532 -20.58 -1.21 4.14
CA PHE A 532 -19.47 -1.83 3.39
C PHE A 532 -19.84 -3.21 2.79
N ASP A 533 -20.58 -4.02 3.53
CA ASP A 533 -21.02 -5.36 3.17
C ASP A 533 -22.40 -5.42 2.47
N SER A 534 -22.96 -4.24 2.12
CA SER A 534 -24.25 -4.19 1.44
C SER A 534 -24.16 -4.64 -0.03
N PRO A 535 -25.26 -5.21 -0.60
CA PRO A 535 -25.31 -5.54 -2.02
C PRO A 535 -25.03 -4.33 -2.92
N ALA A 536 -25.53 -3.13 -2.55
CA ALA A 536 -25.32 -1.91 -3.31
C ALA A 536 -23.84 -1.46 -3.29
N ALA A 537 -23.11 -1.63 -2.17
CA ALA A 537 -21.68 -1.37 -2.11
C ALA A 537 -20.90 -2.32 -3.02
N ARG A 538 -21.26 -3.61 -3.05
CA ARG A 538 -20.66 -4.60 -3.92
C ARG A 538 -20.89 -4.28 -5.41
N GLU A 539 -22.13 -3.96 -5.78
CA GLU A 539 -22.47 -3.58 -7.16
C GLU A 539 -21.69 -2.33 -7.60
N LEU A 540 -21.65 -1.29 -6.76
CA LEU A 540 -20.90 -0.07 -7.07
C LEU A 540 -19.39 -0.34 -7.20
N SER A 541 -18.80 -1.14 -6.29
CA SER A 541 -17.39 -1.54 -6.36
C SER A 541 -17.07 -2.27 -7.67
N THR A 542 -17.93 -3.19 -8.08
CA THR A 542 -17.81 -3.92 -9.34
C THR A 542 -17.86 -2.98 -10.54
N ARG A 543 -18.83 -2.08 -10.56
CA ARG A 543 -19.01 -1.09 -11.63
C ARG A 543 -17.84 -0.11 -11.73
N ILE A 544 -17.29 0.35 -10.61
CA ILE A 544 -16.07 1.18 -10.60
C ILE A 544 -14.91 0.41 -11.22
N SER A 545 -14.71 -0.87 -10.85
CA SER A 545 -13.64 -1.69 -11.40
C SER A 545 -13.81 -1.99 -12.88
N GLU A 546 -15.03 -2.25 -13.33
CA GLU A 546 -15.34 -2.40 -14.76
C GLU A 546 -14.99 -1.13 -15.53
N GLU A 547 -15.39 0.04 -15.03
CA GLU A 547 -15.14 1.31 -15.70
C GLU A 547 -13.63 1.63 -15.77
N LEU A 548 -12.87 1.35 -14.70
CA LEU A 548 -11.42 1.48 -14.71
C LEU A 548 -10.78 0.58 -15.77
N TYR A 549 -11.13 -0.71 -15.78
CA TYR A 549 -10.54 -1.68 -16.70
C TYR A 549 -10.92 -1.41 -18.15
N LEU A 550 -12.18 -1.16 -18.43
CA LEU A 550 -12.67 -0.87 -19.77
C LEU A 550 -12.00 0.40 -20.35
N THR A 551 -11.90 1.47 -19.55
CA THR A 551 -11.25 2.71 -19.98
C THR A 551 -9.73 2.52 -20.12
N ALA A 552 -9.10 1.72 -19.27
CA ALA A 552 -7.69 1.41 -19.38
C ALA A 552 -7.38 0.62 -20.67
N LEU A 553 -8.22 -0.35 -21.02
CA LEU A 553 -8.11 -1.08 -22.30
C LEU A 553 -8.30 -0.17 -23.51
N GLU A 554 -9.30 0.73 -23.48
CA GLU A 554 -9.52 1.72 -24.55
C GLU A 554 -8.27 2.58 -24.76
N THR A 555 -7.69 3.06 -23.67
CA THR A 555 -6.46 3.87 -23.71
C THR A 555 -5.27 3.08 -24.23
N SER A 556 -5.09 1.84 -23.77
CA SER A 556 -4.01 0.97 -24.25
C SER A 556 -4.14 0.64 -25.74
N ALA A 557 -5.37 0.47 -26.24
CA ALA A 557 -5.62 0.27 -27.68
C ALA A 557 -5.35 1.56 -28.50
N ASP A 558 -5.67 2.73 -27.97
CA ASP A 558 -5.32 4.01 -28.60
C ASP A 558 -3.79 4.23 -28.62
N LEU A 559 -3.10 3.93 -27.52
CA LEU A 559 -1.64 3.97 -27.47
C LEU A 559 -1.00 2.95 -28.43
N ALA A 560 -1.63 1.78 -28.62
CA ALA A 560 -1.16 0.80 -29.59
C ALA A 560 -1.33 1.28 -31.03
N ARG A 561 -2.42 1.98 -31.34
CA ARG A 561 -2.61 2.64 -32.66
C ARG A 561 -1.49 3.66 -32.93
N ASP A 562 -1.14 4.46 -31.93
CA ASP A 562 -0.23 5.60 -32.09
C ASP A 562 1.25 5.20 -31.99
N PHE A 563 1.60 4.20 -31.19
CA PHE A 563 2.97 3.78 -30.90
C PHE A 563 3.26 2.28 -31.16
N GLY A 564 2.30 1.51 -31.63
CA GLY A 564 2.40 0.07 -31.84
C GLY A 564 2.05 -0.74 -30.58
N ALA A 565 1.57 -1.96 -30.78
CA ALA A 565 1.33 -2.93 -29.73
C ALA A 565 2.65 -3.33 -29.03
N HIS A 566 2.55 -3.85 -27.81
CA HIS A 566 3.75 -4.36 -27.12
C HIS A 566 4.36 -5.56 -27.85
N PRO A 567 5.69 -5.74 -27.81
CA PRO A 567 6.39 -6.76 -28.63
C PRO A 567 5.88 -8.20 -28.44
N ALA A 568 5.44 -8.55 -27.23
CA ALA A 568 4.92 -9.88 -26.93
C ALA A 568 3.41 -10.04 -27.17
N TYR A 569 2.71 -9.08 -27.81
CA TYR A 569 1.25 -9.08 -27.97
C TYR A 569 0.71 -10.38 -28.55
N ALA A 570 1.34 -10.91 -29.60
CA ALA A 570 0.92 -12.16 -30.25
C ALA A 570 0.91 -13.39 -29.32
N GLN A 571 1.62 -13.33 -28.20
CA GLN A 571 1.70 -14.38 -27.19
C GLN A 571 0.66 -14.23 -26.06
N THR A 572 -0.29 -13.31 -26.20
CA THR A 572 -1.29 -13.01 -25.17
C THR A 572 -2.67 -13.58 -25.51
N ARG A 573 -3.52 -13.70 -24.48
CA ARG A 573 -4.92 -14.11 -24.65
C ARG A 573 -5.73 -13.05 -25.39
N ALA A 574 -5.40 -11.78 -25.19
CA ALA A 574 -6.04 -10.67 -25.90
C ALA A 574 -5.83 -10.75 -27.41
N ALA A 575 -4.66 -11.23 -27.89
CA ALA A 575 -4.43 -11.49 -29.30
C ALA A 575 -5.33 -12.62 -29.86
N ARG A 576 -5.85 -13.47 -28.99
CA ARG A 576 -6.81 -14.55 -29.30
C ARG A 576 -8.26 -14.11 -29.09
N GLY A 577 -8.50 -12.83 -28.82
CA GLY A 577 -9.83 -12.26 -28.58
C GLY A 577 -10.41 -12.48 -27.18
N GLN A 578 -9.60 -12.98 -26.23
CA GLN A 578 -10.01 -13.25 -24.85
C GLN A 578 -9.52 -12.13 -23.93
N LEU A 579 -10.43 -11.37 -23.34
CA LEU A 579 -10.15 -10.37 -22.31
C LEU A 579 -10.43 -10.93 -20.90
N GLN A 580 -10.04 -10.21 -19.87
CA GLN A 580 -10.15 -10.69 -18.49
C GLN A 580 -11.57 -11.14 -18.10
N PRO A 581 -12.66 -10.41 -18.41
CA PRO A 581 -14.02 -10.89 -18.10
C PRO A 581 -14.36 -12.21 -18.79
N ASP A 582 -13.85 -12.46 -20.02
CA ASP A 582 -14.09 -13.71 -20.74
C ASP A 582 -13.44 -14.91 -20.01
N LEU A 583 -12.25 -14.71 -19.43
CA LEU A 583 -11.55 -15.73 -18.65
C LEU A 583 -12.29 -16.10 -17.36
N TRP A 584 -13.12 -15.19 -16.85
CA TRP A 584 -13.99 -15.40 -15.70
C TRP A 584 -15.40 -15.89 -16.08
N GLY A 585 -15.71 -15.96 -17.35
CA GLY A 585 -17.03 -16.35 -17.84
C GLY A 585 -18.13 -15.34 -17.45
N VAL A 586 -17.78 -14.04 -17.41
CA VAL A 586 -18.74 -13.00 -17.04
C VAL A 586 -19.62 -12.64 -18.24
N ASP A 587 -20.93 -12.84 -18.07
CA ASP A 587 -21.94 -12.31 -18.98
C ASP A 587 -22.09 -10.79 -18.80
N GLY A 588 -22.40 -10.06 -19.88
CA GLY A 588 -22.67 -8.61 -19.79
C GLY A 588 -21.63 -7.73 -20.49
N THR A 589 -20.53 -8.26 -21.00
CA THR A 589 -19.58 -7.53 -21.88
C THR A 589 -20.06 -7.43 -23.34
N GLN A 590 -21.37 -7.50 -23.56
CA GLN A 590 -22.02 -7.41 -24.87
C GLN A 590 -22.50 -5.98 -25.21
N THR A 591 -22.11 -4.97 -24.44
CA THR A 591 -22.50 -3.59 -24.69
C THR A 591 -21.81 -3.04 -25.95
N ALA A 592 -22.39 -1.98 -26.54
CA ALA A 592 -21.81 -1.32 -27.71
C ALA A 592 -20.36 -0.85 -27.46
N ARG A 593 -20.07 -0.39 -26.24
CA ARG A 593 -18.72 0.08 -25.85
C ARG A 593 -17.72 -1.06 -25.81
N TRP A 594 -18.06 -2.21 -25.22
CA TRP A 594 -17.22 -3.41 -25.24
C TRP A 594 -16.99 -3.94 -26.66
N SER A 595 -18.03 -3.94 -27.49
CA SER A 595 -17.94 -4.38 -28.89
C SER A 595 -17.02 -3.48 -29.72
N ALA A 596 -17.14 -2.16 -29.54
CA ALA A 596 -16.24 -1.19 -30.20
C ALA A 596 -14.79 -1.33 -29.74
N LEU A 597 -14.57 -1.60 -28.44
CA LEU A 597 -13.23 -1.87 -27.92
C LEU A 597 -12.62 -3.14 -28.54
N ARG A 598 -13.37 -4.25 -28.61
CA ARG A 598 -12.89 -5.49 -29.22
C ARG A 598 -12.49 -5.31 -30.68
N GLN A 599 -13.26 -4.54 -31.44
CA GLN A 599 -12.91 -4.18 -32.82
C GLN A 599 -11.60 -3.39 -32.89
N ARG A 600 -11.40 -2.43 -31.97
CA ARG A 600 -10.19 -1.61 -31.90
C ARG A 600 -8.98 -2.45 -31.52
N ILE A 601 -9.11 -3.34 -30.52
CA ILE A 601 -8.03 -4.29 -30.15
C ILE A 601 -7.69 -5.22 -31.32
N GLY A 602 -8.69 -5.71 -32.05
CA GLY A 602 -8.46 -6.54 -33.24
C GLY A 602 -7.70 -5.81 -34.36
N ALA A 603 -7.89 -4.49 -34.47
CA ALA A 603 -7.22 -3.67 -35.49
C ALA A 603 -5.79 -3.25 -35.10
N TYR A 604 -5.56 -2.90 -33.83
CA TYR A 604 -4.30 -2.26 -33.39
C TYR A 604 -3.54 -3.05 -32.32
N GLY A 605 -4.13 -4.05 -31.69
CA GLY A 605 -3.59 -4.71 -30.51
C GLY A 605 -3.72 -3.87 -29.24
N LEU A 606 -2.90 -4.21 -28.24
CA LEU A 606 -2.76 -3.48 -26.98
C LEU A 606 -1.32 -3.02 -26.79
N ARG A 607 -1.14 -1.80 -26.26
CA ARG A 607 0.16 -1.26 -25.87
C ARG A 607 0.72 -1.92 -24.63
N ASN A 608 -0.17 -2.33 -23.72
CA ASN A 608 0.14 -2.88 -22.41
C ASN A 608 -0.43 -4.30 -22.30
N SER A 609 0.36 -5.26 -21.83
CA SER A 609 -0.10 -6.63 -21.64
C SER A 609 -1.03 -6.81 -20.46
N LEU A 610 -0.85 -6.01 -19.41
CA LEU A 610 -1.66 -5.98 -18.20
C LEU A 610 -1.85 -4.51 -17.77
N LEU A 611 -2.97 -4.20 -17.11
CA LEU A 611 -3.39 -2.81 -16.88
C LEU A 611 -3.81 -2.50 -15.45
N VAL A 612 -4.48 -3.42 -14.77
CA VAL A 612 -5.10 -3.14 -13.47
C VAL A 612 -4.55 -4.05 -12.38
N ALA A 613 -4.03 -3.42 -11.33
CA ALA A 613 -3.53 -4.08 -10.12
C ALA A 613 -3.92 -3.24 -8.89
N VAL A 614 -4.54 -3.87 -7.90
CA VAL A 614 -5.01 -3.16 -6.69
C VAL A 614 -3.95 -3.28 -5.59
N ALA A 615 -3.07 -2.27 -5.53
CA ALA A 615 -2.00 -2.15 -4.56
C ALA A 615 -2.49 -1.63 -3.20
N PRO A 616 -1.75 -1.82 -2.08
CA PRO A 616 -2.19 -1.41 -0.74
C PRO A 616 -2.31 0.11 -0.52
N THR A 617 -1.67 0.93 -1.33
CA THR A 617 -1.70 2.42 -1.37
C THR A 617 -1.38 3.20 -0.09
N ALA A 618 -0.96 2.56 0.99
CA ALA A 618 -0.82 3.14 2.34
C ALA A 618 -0.24 4.57 2.39
N THR A 619 0.84 4.85 1.65
CA THR A 619 1.48 6.18 1.66
C THR A 619 0.77 7.18 0.74
N ILE A 620 0.43 6.78 -0.49
CA ILE A 620 -0.20 7.70 -1.46
C ILE A 620 -1.64 8.03 -1.09
N ALA A 621 -2.38 7.12 -0.46
CA ALA A 621 -3.70 7.39 0.09
C ALA A 621 -3.62 8.43 1.22
N SER A 622 -2.61 8.35 2.09
CA SER A 622 -2.35 9.38 3.11
C SER A 622 -2.06 10.76 2.50
N ILE A 623 -1.29 10.81 1.40
CA ILE A 623 -1.00 12.06 0.68
C ILE A 623 -2.28 12.61 0.04
N ALA A 624 -3.08 11.74 -0.57
CA ALA A 624 -4.35 12.10 -1.21
C ALA A 624 -5.48 12.44 -0.21
N GLY A 625 -5.30 12.14 1.08
CA GLY A 625 -6.32 12.40 2.10
C GLY A 625 -7.54 11.48 2.01
N CYS A 626 -7.37 10.25 1.50
CA CYS A 626 -8.41 9.23 1.42
C CYS A 626 -8.00 7.95 2.14
N TYR A 627 -8.95 7.02 2.31
CA TYR A 627 -8.66 5.71 2.91
C TYR A 627 -7.90 4.80 1.94
N GLU A 628 -7.17 3.85 2.50
CA GLU A 628 -6.28 2.98 1.74
C GLU A 628 -7.05 2.02 0.84
N CYS A 629 -6.62 1.92 -0.42
CA CYS A 629 -7.01 0.86 -1.34
C CYS A 629 -8.55 0.65 -1.43
N VAL A 630 -8.97 -0.61 -1.30
CA VAL A 630 -10.37 -1.10 -1.28
C VAL A 630 -10.79 -1.58 0.10
N GLU A 631 -10.01 -1.26 1.12
CA GLU A 631 -10.17 -1.81 2.47
C GLU A 631 -11.27 -1.10 3.27
N PRO A 632 -11.91 -1.83 4.20
CA PRO A 632 -12.80 -1.20 5.16
C PRO A 632 -12.00 -0.43 6.23
N GLN A 633 -12.64 0.56 6.83
CA GLN A 633 -12.07 1.33 7.94
C GLN A 633 -11.69 0.42 9.11
N VAL A 634 -10.43 0.40 9.50
CA VAL A 634 -9.93 -0.43 10.61
C VAL A 634 -10.40 0.09 11.97
N SER A 635 -10.50 1.41 12.14
CA SER A 635 -10.99 2.06 13.35
C SER A 635 -11.51 3.45 13.02
N ASN A 636 -12.58 3.90 13.67
CA ASN A 636 -13.06 5.29 13.53
C ASN A 636 -12.24 6.30 14.37
N LEU A 637 -11.34 5.81 15.22
CA LEU A 637 -10.42 6.63 16.00
C LEU A 637 -9.09 5.89 16.11
N PHE A 638 -8.01 6.46 15.59
CA PHE A 638 -6.71 5.80 15.55
C PHE A 638 -5.56 6.76 15.85
N LYS A 639 -4.49 6.21 16.40
CA LYS A 639 -3.24 6.93 16.59
C LYS A 639 -2.41 6.85 15.30
N ARG A 640 -1.82 7.96 14.93
CA ARG A 640 -0.86 8.05 13.85
C ARG A 640 0.47 8.56 14.35
N GLU A 641 1.51 7.75 14.14
CA GLU A 641 2.88 8.15 14.44
C GLU A 641 3.51 8.85 13.23
N THR A 642 4.18 9.94 13.51
CA THR A 642 5.02 10.68 12.55
C THR A 642 6.37 10.98 13.19
N LEU A 643 7.32 11.51 12.42
CA LEU A 643 8.58 12.02 12.97
C LEU A 643 8.39 13.16 13.98
N SER A 644 7.21 13.78 14.02
CA SER A 644 6.86 14.90 14.92
C SER A 644 6.08 14.48 16.16
N GLY A 645 5.78 13.19 16.33
CA GLY A 645 5.03 12.65 17.45
C GLY A 645 3.83 11.80 17.07
N GLU A 646 3.09 11.37 18.08
CA GLU A 646 1.84 10.60 17.94
C GLU A 646 0.64 11.57 17.92
N PHE A 647 -0.27 11.37 16.98
CA PHE A 647 -1.49 12.17 16.83
C PHE A 647 -2.72 11.27 16.80
N LEU A 648 -3.78 11.75 17.43
CA LEU A 648 -5.07 11.08 17.36
C LEU A 648 -5.84 11.57 16.13
N GLN A 649 -6.22 10.65 15.26
CA GLN A 649 -7.09 10.90 14.10
C GLN A 649 -8.47 10.31 14.34
N VAL A 650 -9.48 10.98 13.81
CA VAL A 650 -10.88 10.51 13.81
C VAL A 650 -11.39 10.43 12.37
N ASN A 651 -12.27 9.47 12.12
CA ASN A 651 -12.94 9.34 10.84
C ASN A 651 -13.77 10.59 10.54
N THR A 652 -13.34 11.35 9.53
CA THR A 652 -13.94 12.64 9.15
C THR A 652 -15.39 12.49 8.68
N ALA A 653 -15.73 11.38 8.01
CA ALA A 653 -17.08 11.09 7.59
C ALA A 653 -18.01 10.87 8.79
N LEU A 654 -17.57 10.11 9.79
CA LEU A 654 -18.29 9.93 11.06
C LEU A 654 -18.53 11.25 11.77
N VAL A 655 -17.51 12.09 11.90
CA VAL A 655 -17.63 13.40 12.55
C VAL A 655 -18.67 14.28 11.84
N ARG A 656 -18.62 14.31 10.51
CA ARG A 656 -19.59 15.07 9.69
C ARG A 656 -21.00 14.57 9.93
N GLU A 657 -21.22 13.26 9.92
CA GLU A 657 -22.53 12.64 10.17
C GLU A 657 -23.04 12.95 11.57
N LEU A 658 -22.20 12.83 12.60
CA LEU A 658 -22.58 13.11 13.98
C LEU A 658 -22.84 14.60 14.22
N LYS A 659 -22.11 15.51 13.60
CA LYS A 659 -22.36 16.94 13.63
C LYS A 659 -23.70 17.28 12.99
N ALA A 660 -23.99 16.74 11.82
CA ALA A 660 -25.27 16.96 11.12
C ALA A 660 -26.48 16.55 11.97
N ARG A 661 -26.30 15.59 12.87
CA ARG A 661 -27.33 15.10 13.82
C ARG A 661 -27.27 15.73 15.21
N GLY A 662 -26.32 16.63 15.48
CA GLY A 662 -26.11 17.21 16.80
C GLY A 662 -25.54 16.23 17.85
N LEU A 663 -24.94 15.11 17.40
CA LEU A 663 -24.44 14.02 18.23
C LEU A 663 -22.91 14.09 18.49
N TRP A 664 -22.18 15.04 17.90
CA TRP A 664 -20.73 15.17 18.11
C TRP A 664 -20.42 15.85 19.47
N THR A 665 -20.68 15.15 20.56
CA THR A 665 -20.48 15.62 21.93
C THR A 665 -19.24 15.01 22.58
N GLU A 666 -18.74 15.58 23.67
CA GLU A 666 -17.62 15.01 24.45
C GLU A 666 -17.96 13.61 25.00
N GLN A 667 -19.22 13.38 25.39
CA GLN A 667 -19.68 12.09 25.85
C GLN A 667 -19.55 11.01 24.77
N ILE A 668 -20.03 11.31 23.56
CA ILE A 668 -19.94 10.38 22.42
C ILE A 668 -18.48 10.16 22.00
N ARG A 669 -17.65 11.21 21.93
CA ARG A 669 -16.22 11.06 21.63
C ARG A 669 -15.52 10.18 22.65
N SER A 670 -15.81 10.37 23.94
CA SER A 670 -15.24 9.55 25.01
C SER A 670 -15.72 8.10 24.96
N ALA A 671 -16.98 7.85 24.55
CA ALA A 671 -17.50 6.50 24.34
C ALA A 671 -16.79 5.80 23.18
N ILE A 672 -16.67 6.44 22.03
CA ILE A 672 -15.93 5.90 20.86
C ILE A 672 -14.46 5.62 21.22
N ARG A 673 -13.83 6.49 22.02
CA ARG A 673 -12.44 6.29 22.48
C ARG A 673 -12.30 5.08 23.38
N ARG A 674 -13.22 4.87 24.32
CA ARG A 674 -13.24 3.69 25.20
C ARG A 674 -13.46 2.40 24.41
N ALA A 675 -14.27 2.48 23.33
CA ALA A 675 -14.54 1.36 22.43
C ALA A 675 -13.46 1.19 21.33
N GLU A 676 -12.27 1.80 21.48
CA GLU A 676 -11.14 1.70 20.55
C GLU A 676 -11.52 2.06 19.09
N GLY A 677 -12.45 3.00 18.93
CA GLY A 677 -12.92 3.46 17.62
C GLY A 677 -14.14 2.70 17.09
N SER A 678 -14.67 1.71 17.80
CA SER A 678 -15.98 1.11 17.48
C SER A 678 -17.11 2.07 17.82
N VAL A 679 -18.17 2.00 17.03
CA VAL A 679 -19.44 2.70 17.29
C VAL A 679 -20.57 1.75 17.69
N GLN A 680 -20.31 0.43 17.71
CA GLN A 680 -21.35 -0.58 17.91
C GLN A 680 -21.96 -0.53 19.32
N ASP A 681 -21.12 -0.35 20.33
CA ASP A 681 -21.54 -0.34 21.75
C ASP A 681 -21.91 1.07 22.26
N VAL A 682 -22.03 2.06 21.38
CA VAL A 682 -22.44 3.42 21.73
C VAL A 682 -23.95 3.52 21.55
N ALA A 683 -24.70 3.25 22.62
CA ALA A 683 -26.16 3.12 22.58
C ALA A 683 -26.90 4.40 22.12
N GLU A 684 -26.31 5.57 22.31
CA GLU A 684 -26.84 6.86 21.91
C GLU A 684 -26.82 7.07 20.38
N LEU A 685 -26.04 6.27 19.65
CA LEU A 685 -25.96 6.37 18.19
C LEU A 685 -27.08 5.59 17.51
N PRO A 686 -27.74 6.18 16.51
CA PRO A 686 -28.76 5.48 15.69
C PRO A 686 -28.21 4.24 14.99
N ALA A 687 -29.08 3.27 14.73
CA ALA A 687 -28.71 1.98 14.13
C ALA A 687 -28.06 2.16 12.74
N ASP A 688 -28.59 3.08 11.92
CA ASP A 688 -28.04 3.37 10.59
C ASP A 688 -26.62 3.95 10.62
N VAL A 689 -26.29 4.72 11.65
CA VAL A 689 -24.92 5.22 11.88
C VAL A 689 -24.01 4.06 12.30
N ARG A 690 -24.46 3.24 13.23
CA ARG A 690 -23.68 2.07 13.67
C ARG A 690 -23.41 1.10 12.54
N GLU A 691 -24.38 0.84 11.68
CA GLU A 691 -24.24 -0.01 10.51
C GLU A 691 -23.26 0.55 9.48
N LEU A 692 -23.38 1.85 9.15
CA LEU A 692 -22.52 2.52 8.17
C LEU A 692 -21.06 2.58 8.60
N PHE A 693 -20.78 2.77 9.89
CA PHE A 693 -19.44 2.99 10.42
C PHE A 693 -18.85 1.78 11.14
N ARG A 694 -19.30 0.56 10.76
CA ARG A 694 -18.63 -0.68 11.19
C ARG A 694 -17.17 -0.69 10.77
N THR A 695 -16.33 -1.15 11.68
CA THR A 695 -14.89 -1.31 11.43
C THR A 695 -14.60 -2.66 10.75
N ALA A 696 -13.41 -2.81 10.18
CA ALA A 696 -12.96 -4.06 9.57
C ALA A 696 -13.09 -5.29 10.48
N TRP A 697 -13.00 -5.08 11.81
CA TRP A 697 -13.12 -6.15 12.81
C TRP A 697 -14.55 -6.60 13.08
N GLU A 698 -15.51 -5.81 12.67
CA GLU A 698 -16.96 -5.99 12.91
C GLU A 698 -17.68 -6.46 11.64
N LEU A 699 -16.97 -6.45 10.51
CA LEU A 699 -17.49 -6.94 9.24
C LEU A 699 -17.27 -8.45 9.10
N PRO A 700 -18.24 -9.21 8.53
CA PRO A 700 -18.00 -10.57 8.10
C PRO A 700 -16.86 -10.61 7.08
N GLN A 701 -15.84 -11.43 7.29
CA GLN A 701 -14.71 -11.51 6.35
C GLN A 701 -15.13 -12.09 4.98
N ARG A 702 -16.18 -12.88 4.96
CA ARG A 702 -16.84 -13.31 3.71
C ARG A 702 -17.21 -12.12 2.82
N ALA A 703 -17.70 -11.02 3.39
CA ALA A 703 -18.05 -9.84 2.61
C ALA A 703 -16.84 -9.22 1.90
N LEU A 704 -15.65 -9.25 2.52
CA LEU A 704 -14.41 -8.77 1.89
C LEU A 704 -14.01 -9.69 0.72
N VAL A 705 -14.11 -10.99 0.88
CA VAL A 705 -13.86 -11.97 -0.18
C VAL A 705 -14.88 -11.82 -1.31
N ASP A 706 -16.19 -11.66 -0.99
CA ASP A 706 -17.24 -11.45 -1.99
C ASP A 706 -17.04 -10.17 -2.81
N LEU A 707 -16.67 -9.06 -2.14
CA LEU A 707 -16.33 -7.81 -2.85
C LEU A 707 -15.12 -8.00 -3.76
N ALA A 708 -14.08 -8.68 -3.28
CA ALA A 708 -12.88 -8.95 -4.06
C ALA A 708 -13.17 -9.85 -5.27
N ALA A 709 -13.97 -10.91 -5.09
CA ALA A 709 -14.38 -11.81 -6.16
C ALA A 709 -15.26 -11.12 -7.19
N ALA A 710 -16.20 -10.24 -6.76
CA ALA A 710 -17.10 -9.53 -7.67
C ALA A 710 -16.36 -8.56 -8.60
N ARG A 711 -15.27 -7.93 -8.16
CA ARG A 711 -14.49 -7.02 -9.02
C ARG A 711 -13.32 -7.71 -9.75
N ALA A 712 -12.93 -8.93 -9.35
CA ALA A 712 -11.81 -9.67 -9.93
C ALA A 712 -11.88 -9.87 -11.46
N PRO A 713 -13.07 -10.02 -12.09
CA PRO A 713 -13.18 -10.08 -13.56
C PRO A 713 -12.71 -8.82 -14.29
N PHE A 714 -12.53 -7.71 -13.59
CA PHE A 714 -12.06 -6.43 -14.13
C PHE A 714 -10.67 -6.04 -13.59
N ILE A 715 -9.94 -7.01 -13.05
CA ILE A 715 -8.57 -6.84 -12.55
C ILE A 715 -7.70 -7.93 -13.17
N ASP A 716 -6.96 -7.57 -14.20
CA ASP A 716 -6.18 -8.53 -14.98
C ASP A 716 -4.91 -9.00 -14.24
N GLN A 717 -4.38 -8.22 -13.33
CA GLN A 717 -3.38 -8.67 -12.37
C GLN A 717 -4.05 -9.25 -11.11
N SER A 718 -3.81 -8.71 -9.90
CA SER A 718 -4.45 -9.17 -8.67
C SER A 718 -4.74 -8.03 -7.69
N GLN A 719 -5.14 -8.38 -6.47
CA GLN A 719 -5.53 -7.49 -5.40
C GLN A 719 -4.77 -7.83 -4.13
N SER A 720 -4.19 -6.84 -3.46
CA SER A 720 -3.61 -6.99 -2.12
C SER A 720 -4.73 -7.07 -1.08
N LEU A 721 -5.35 -8.23 -0.95
CA LEU A 721 -6.51 -8.44 -0.07
C LEU A 721 -6.05 -8.74 1.35
N ASN A 722 -6.16 -7.77 2.26
CA ASN A 722 -6.04 -7.98 3.70
C ASN A 722 -7.32 -8.57 4.29
N LEU A 723 -7.16 -9.48 5.25
CA LEU A 723 -8.25 -10.10 6.00
C LEU A 723 -8.08 -9.82 7.49
N PHE A 724 -9.19 -9.66 8.24
CA PHE A 724 -9.19 -9.13 9.59
C PHE A 724 -9.92 -10.07 10.54
N LEU A 725 -9.21 -10.71 11.44
CA LEU A 725 -9.80 -11.56 12.48
C LEU A 725 -9.29 -11.14 13.85
N ALA A 726 -10.18 -10.62 14.68
CA ALA A 726 -9.82 -10.22 16.04
C ALA A 726 -9.29 -11.38 16.87
N SER A 727 -9.83 -12.58 16.66
CA SER A 727 -9.44 -13.82 17.36
C SER A 727 -9.38 -14.97 16.35
N PRO A 728 -8.24 -15.13 15.64
CA PRO A 728 -8.10 -16.18 14.65
C PRO A 728 -8.07 -17.56 15.31
N THR A 729 -8.89 -18.48 14.80
CA THR A 729 -8.81 -19.92 15.09
C THR A 729 -8.48 -20.67 13.80
N ILE A 730 -7.90 -21.86 13.92
CA ILE A 730 -7.54 -22.66 12.74
C ILE A 730 -8.77 -22.95 11.88
N GLY A 731 -9.92 -23.29 12.50
CA GLY A 731 -11.16 -23.54 11.79
C GLY A 731 -11.65 -22.33 11.01
N LYS A 732 -11.71 -21.15 11.65
CA LYS A 732 -12.11 -19.90 10.98
C LYS A 732 -11.20 -19.56 9.80
N LEU A 733 -9.88 -19.68 9.98
CA LEU A 733 -8.92 -19.43 8.91
C LEU A 733 -9.07 -20.43 7.77
N SER A 734 -9.21 -21.71 8.11
CA SER A 734 -9.40 -22.76 7.13
C SER A 734 -10.60 -22.49 6.21
N SER A 735 -11.78 -22.23 6.77
CA SER A 735 -12.97 -21.88 5.99
C SER A 735 -12.80 -20.65 5.13
N MET A 736 -12.21 -19.60 5.68
CA MET A 736 -12.02 -18.33 5.00
C MET A 736 -11.09 -18.45 3.77
N TYR A 737 -9.96 -19.14 3.91
CA TYR A 737 -9.03 -19.31 2.78
C TYR A 737 -9.51 -20.36 1.77
N LEU A 738 -10.22 -21.39 2.22
CA LEU A 738 -10.90 -22.32 1.32
C LEU A 738 -11.97 -21.59 0.48
N TYR A 739 -12.73 -20.71 1.12
CA TYR A 739 -13.72 -19.90 0.43
C TYR A 739 -13.04 -18.93 -0.58
N ALA A 740 -11.96 -18.27 -0.20
CA ALA A 740 -11.18 -17.40 -1.10
C ALA A 740 -10.67 -18.17 -2.35
N TRP A 741 -10.18 -19.41 -2.16
CA TRP A 741 -9.80 -20.29 -3.27
C TRP A 741 -11.00 -20.66 -4.16
N LYS A 742 -12.13 -21.08 -3.57
CA LYS A 742 -13.34 -21.47 -4.32
C LYS A 742 -13.95 -20.33 -5.13
N THR A 743 -13.81 -19.09 -4.67
CA THR A 743 -14.25 -17.89 -5.40
C THR A 743 -13.30 -17.48 -6.51
N GLY A 744 -12.19 -18.19 -6.72
CA GLY A 744 -11.25 -17.97 -7.81
C GLY A 744 -10.26 -16.82 -7.60
N LEU A 745 -10.11 -16.30 -6.38
CA LEU A 745 -9.11 -15.28 -6.09
C LEU A 745 -7.70 -15.79 -6.42
N LYS A 746 -6.87 -14.90 -6.96
CA LYS A 746 -5.47 -15.22 -7.31
C LYS A 746 -4.56 -15.13 -6.09
N THR A 747 -4.76 -14.13 -5.24
CA THR A 747 -3.89 -13.84 -4.09
C THR A 747 -4.68 -13.34 -2.90
N THR A 748 -4.13 -13.58 -1.70
CA THR A 748 -4.47 -12.87 -0.45
C THR A 748 -3.19 -12.22 0.09
N TYR A 749 -3.34 -11.32 1.07
CA TYR A 749 -2.22 -10.60 1.67
C TYR A 749 -2.18 -10.85 3.19
N TYR A 750 -1.90 -9.84 4.01
CA TYR A 750 -1.81 -10.04 5.46
C TYR A 750 -3.11 -10.54 6.08
N LEU A 751 -2.97 -11.50 7.00
CA LEU A 751 -3.95 -11.69 8.05
C LEU A 751 -3.64 -10.69 9.17
N ARG A 752 -4.59 -9.81 9.46
CA ARG A 752 -4.49 -8.88 10.57
C ARG A 752 -5.26 -9.44 11.77
N SER A 753 -4.60 -9.56 12.91
CA SER A 753 -5.20 -10.02 14.17
C SER A 753 -5.03 -8.97 15.26
N ARG A 754 -5.94 -8.93 16.23
CA ARG A 754 -5.76 -8.11 17.42
C ARG A 754 -4.93 -8.89 18.44
N PRO A 755 -4.04 -8.22 19.24
CA PRO A 755 -3.37 -8.87 20.36
C PRO A 755 -4.39 -9.45 21.35
N ALA A 756 -4.14 -10.65 21.87
CA ALA A 756 -5.00 -11.28 22.86
C ALA A 756 -5.05 -10.52 24.20
N THR A 757 -4.04 -9.70 24.51
CA THR A 757 -3.98 -8.85 25.68
C THR A 757 -4.55 -7.47 25.38
N ARG A 758 -5.80 -7.23 25.78
CA ARG A 758 -6.27 -5.85 26.00
C ARG A 758 -5.47 -5.29 27.16
N ILE A 759 -4.77 -4.17 26.96
CA ILE A 759 -4.29 -3.34 28.05
C ILE A 759 -5.55 -2.77 28.70
N GLN A 760 -6.04 -3.43 29.74
CA GLN A 760 -7.05 -2.83 30.62
C GLN A 760 -6.39 -1.59 31.22
N GLN A 761 -6.93 -0.42 30.90
CA GLN A 761 -6.62 0.79 31.67
C GLN A 761 -7.09 0.54 33.10
N ALA A 762 -6.15 0.19 33.97
CA ALA A 762 -6.40 0.09 35.37
C ALA A 762 -6.69 1.50 35.94
N THR A 763 -7.95 1.82 36.08
CA THR A 763 -8.35 2.78 37.11
C THR A 763 -8.18 2.05 38.45
N VAL A 764 -7.00 2.32 39.06
CA VAL A 764 -6.68 2.10 40.47
C VAL A 764 -7.24 0.85 41.14
N SER A 765 -6.43 -0.20 41.22
CA SER A 765 -6.16 -0.99 42.45
C SER A 765 -5.07 -2.04 42.15
N ALA A 766 -4.04 -2.00 42.99
CA ALA A 766 -2.91 -2.89 42.92
C ALA A 766 -3.32 -4.37 43.15
N VAL A 767 -3.15 -5.20 42.11
CA VAL A 767 -3.07 -6.66 42.27
C VAL A 767 -1.87 -7.15 41.43
N ALA A 768 -1.08 -8.04 42.05
CA ALA A 768 0.18 -8.55 41.57
C ALA A 768 0.12 -9.17 40.15
N PRO A 769 1.23 -9.13 39.37
CA PRO A 769 1.26 -9.65 38.02
C PRO A 769 1.17 -11.19 38.04
N VAL A 770 0.13 -11.72 37.42
CA VAL A 770 0.07 -13.13 37.05
C VAL A 770 0.81 -13.27 35.72
N ALA A 771 1.86 -14.10 35.72
CA ALA A 771 2.58 -14.48 34.52
C ALA A 771 1.63 -15.22 33.58
N VAL A 772 1.30 -14.66 32.42
CA VAL A 772 0.53 -15.31 31.36
C VAL A 772 1.52 -16.16 30.56
N ALA A 773 1.40 -17.46 30.65
CA ALA A 773 2.09 -18.39 29.76
C ALA A 773 1.59 -18.21 28.31
N PRO A 774 2.45 -18.39 27.30
CA PRO A 774 2.02 -18.34 25.89
C PRO A 774 1.00 -19.44 25.63
N VAL A 775 -0.17 -19.07 25.11
CA VAL A 775 -1.19 -20.01 24.71
C VAL A 775 -0.68 -20.73 23.45
N ALA A 776 -0.29 -22.01 23.64
CA ALA A 776 -0.05 -22.90 22.50
C ALA A 776 -1.39 -23.18 21.84
N VAL A 777 -1.60 -22.67 20.63
CA VAL A 777 -2.76 -23.01 19.80
C VAL A 777 -2.56 -24.46 19.35
N ALA A 778 -3.20 -25.40 20.06
CA ALA A 778 -3.22 -26.80 19.64
C ALA A 778 -3.98 -26.91 18.30
N VAL A 779 -3.51 -27.77 17.39
CA VAL A 779 -4.27 -28.12 16.19
C VAL A 779 -5.46 -28.98 16.64
N ASP A 780 -6.64 -28.38 16.55
CA ASP A 780 -7.88 -29.12 16.73
C ASP A 780 -8.25 -29.69 15.36
N ALA A 781 -7.94 -30.98 15.17
CA ALA A 781 -8.18 -31.68 13.92
C ALA A 781 -9.70 -31.80 13.63
N GLU A 782 -10.51 -31.85 14.68
CA GLU A 782 -11.96 -31.92 14.57
C GLU A 782 -12.57 -30.59 14.13
N ALA A 783 -12.04 -29.46 14.64
CA ALA A 783 -12.44 -28.13 14.20
C ALA A 783 -12.02 -27.84 12.75
N LEU A 784 -10.84 -28.34 12.34
CA LEU A 784 -10.37 -28.23 10.96
C LEU A 784 -11.27 -29.05 10.00
N ALA A 785 -11.60 -30.29 10.36
CA ALA A 785 -12.49 -31.16 9.58
C ALA A 785 -13.89 -30.54 9.44
N CYS A 786 -14.49 -30.10 10.54
CA CYS A 786 -15.81 -29.46 10.53
C CYS A 786 -15.85 -28.18 9.64
N SER A 787 -14.82 -27.36 9.68
CA SER A 787 -14.77 -26.14 8.86
C SER A 787 -14.58 -26.41 7.35
N LEU A 788 -13.92 -27.51 7.00
CA LEU A 788 -13.75 -27.95 5.61
C LEU A 788 -15.02 -28.63 5.04
N GLU A 789 -15.80 -29.28 5.87
CA GLU A 789 -17.05 -29.94 5.46
C GLU A 789 -18.19 -28.93 5.24
N ASN A 790 -18.23 -27.83 5.99
CA ASN A 790 -19.30 -26.82 5.94
C ASN A 790 -18.77 -25.38 5.87
N PRO A 791 -18.02 -25.00 4.83
CA PRO A 791 -17.41 -23.68 4.75
C PRO A 791 -18.43 -22.54 4.66
N GLU A 792 -19.62 -22.80 4.11
CA GLU A 792 -20.68 -21.78 3.93
C GLU A 792 -21.43 -21.45 5.23
N SER A 793 -21.39 -22.31 6.21
CA SER A 793 -22.07 -22.12 7.50
C SER A 793 -21.12 -21.71 8.63
N CYS A 794 -19.84 -21.47 8.33
CA CYS A 794 -18.85 -21.09 9.34
C CYS A 794 -19.06 -19.65 9.82
N GLU A 795 -19.13 -19.46 11.14
CA GLU A 795 -19.26 -18.13 11.78
C GLU A 795 -18.14 -17.14 11.42
N ALA A 796 -17.01 -17.59 10.90
CA ALA A 796 -15.92 -16.69 10.46
C ALA A 796 -16.26 -15.92 9.18
N CYS A 797 -17.17 -16.48 8.39
CA CYS A 797 -17.60 -15.94 7.13
C CYS A 797 -18.96 -15.22 7.21
N GLN A 798 -19.67 -15.32 8.36
CA GLN A 798 -20.95 -14.63 8.59
C GLN A 798 -20.78 -13.20 9.09
#